data_ee83c42d51118a28762c1195dce8368c
#
_entry.id   ee83c42d51118a28762c1195dce8368c
#
_cell.length_a   1.000
_cell.length_b   1.000
_cell.length_c   1.000
_cell.angle_alpha   90.00
_cell.angle_beta   90.00
_cell.angle_gamma   90.00
#
_symmetry.space_group_name_H-M   'P 1'
#
loop_
_entity.id
_entity.type
_entity.pdbx_description
1 polymer ?
#
loop_
_entity_poly.entity_id
_entity_poly.type
_entity_poly.pdbx_seq_one_letter_code
_entity_poly.pdbx_strand_id
1 'polypeptide(L)'
;MCGIFGLVTSSRQGLDRAAWDRAIRNLFILSQSRGKEAAGIAIANADEIVVHKDSVSAEAMLKTADYKTAVSRGADGFFAAPGDKSALSVVGHARLVTNGLQGIDANNQPVWRDDIVIVHNGIVTNWAELWAENPDIKPRAEVDTEVIAALMHKYTVEGDTTQKAMSRAFDDIYGETSIAFFQRGTNELMIGTNTGSVHYCISAKGDAFFFASEKWICQKLTSGDKTIPGFAGVPVHQLTAGNGMSIDLSSIEVKTFGFDSALATPQISPMLATQRNIEEKSYRLRHAQATMQRCSKCLLPETMPYIAYDADGVCNYCHTYEPWEKKPESEIEEYLARFRGDGKSPDCVVAFSGGRDSSYGLHLLKEKFGMQPITFSYDWGMVTDLARRNQARMCGKLGIEHIWISANIKEKRANIRANVLAWLKKPDLGIIPLFMAGDKQFFWYANELIKQTGIPLMVFCTNRLEKTDFKLGFLDMPPQVDGFNQPSTFGMGRKAQMLMQYGKRYLSNPRYINRSIPDTAWAFLSYYGINQDHLYLFDYVDWDEDVIDDVLINGYDWELADDTECTWRIGDGTAAFYNYIYTTVAGFSEHDTFRSNQIREGQLTRDRAMELVERDNQPRWKSIREYTQLINIDFDEAIRVIDRIPKLYGA
;
A
#
# COMPACT_ATOMS: atom_id res chain seq x y z
N MET A 1 13.58 -21.64 -3.46
CA MET A 1 14.39 -20.97 -4.51
C MET A 1 13.49 -20.72 -5.71
N CYS A 2 13.60 -19.54 -6.28
CA CYS A 2 12.77 -19.09 -7.42
C CYS A 2 13.25 -19.68 -8.76
N GLY A 3 12.43 -19.54 -9.82
CA GLY A 3 12.84 -19.87 -11.18
C GLY A 3 13.12 -18.60 -11.98
N ILE A 4 14.35 -18.39 -12.45
CA ILE A 4 14.67 -17.33 -13.41
C ILE A 4 14.99 -17.93 -14.78
N PHE A 5 14.67 -17.17 -15.82
CA PHE A 5 14.95 -17.52 -17.20
C PHE A 5 15.05 -16.29 -18.09
N GLY A 6 15.58 -16.44 -19.28
CA GLY A 6 15.55 -15.39 -20.30
C GLY A 6 15.68 -15.95 -21.71
N LEU A 7 15.33 -15.11 -22.66
CA LEU A 7 15.41 -15.40 -24.11
C LEU A 7 15.82 -14.14 -24.85
N VAL A 8 16.84 -14.25 -25.69
CA VAL A 8 17.27 -13.20 -26.61
C VAL A 8 17.13 -13.70 -28.04
N THR A 9 16.57 -12.92 -28.94
CA THR A 9 16.47 -13.25 -30.36
C THR A 9 16.80 -12.06 -31.24
N SER A 10 17.58 -12.24 -32.29
CA SER A 10 17.90 -11.20 -33.25
C SER A 10 16.81 -11.04 -34.32
N SER A 11 16.70 -9.84 -34.88
CA SER A 11 15.75 -9.54 -35.98
C SER A 11 16.09 -10.25 -37.31
N ARG A 12 17.32 -10.77 -37.46
CA ARG A 12 17.81 -11.23 -38.77
C ARG A 12 17.36 -12.63 -39.16
N GLN A 13 17.30 -13.57 -38.24
CA GLN A 13 16.91 -14.98 -38.50
C GLN A 13 16.39 -15.65 -37.21
N GLY A 14 15.95 -14.87 -36.23
CA GLY A 14 15.50 -15.35 -34.95
C GLY A 14 14.16 -16.10 -35.02
N LEU A 15 13.52 -16.21 -33.89
CA LEU A 15 12.22 -16.83 -33.76
C LEU A 15 11.13 -15.94 -34.37
N ASP A 16 10.18 -16.52 -35.12
CA ASP A 16 8.95 -15.80 -35.42
C ASP A 16 8.11 -15.54 -34.17
N ARG A 17 7.13 -14.65 -34.28
CA ARG A 17 6.29 -14.27 -33.13
C ARG A 17 5.64 -15.49 -32.46
N ALA A 18 5.10 -16.42 -33.21
CA ALA A 18 4.41 -17.58 -32.64
C ALA A 18 5.38 -18.55 -31.94
N ALA A 19 6.57 -18.74 -32.49
CA ALA A 19 7.62 -19.54 -31.84
C ALA A 19 8.17 -18.87 -30.58
N TRP A 20 8.34 -17.55 -30.63
CA TRP A 20 8.76 -16.76 -29.48
C TRP A 20 7.73 -16.83 -28.34
N ASP A 21 6.43 -16.62 -28.63
CA ASP A 21 5.34 -16.72 -27.62
C ASP A 21 5.30 -18.12 -27.00
N ARG A 22 5.47 -19.18 -27.82
CA ARG A 22 5.55 -20.57 -27.30
C ARG A 22 6.78 -20.78 -26.41
N ALA A 23 7.93 -20.23 -26.81
CA ALA A 23 9.17 -20.36 -26.03
C ALA A 23 9.02 -19.68 -24.67
N ILE A 24 8.53 -18.44 -24.62
CA ILE A 24 8.28 -17.72 -23.35
C ILE A 24 7.27 -18.48 -22.48
N ARG A 25 6.16 -18.92 -23.06
CA ARG A 25 5.17 -19.75 -22.34
C ARG A 25 5.81 -21.01 -21.74
N ASN A 26 6.62 -21.74 -22.52
CA ASN A 26 7.26 -22.96 -22.05
C ASN A 26 8.28 -22.68 -20.93
N LEU A 27 9.07 -21.61 -21.07
CA LEU A 27 10.00 -21.16 -20.03
C LEU A 27 9.26 -20.86 -18.71
N PHE A 28 8.14 -20.15 -18.77
CA PHE A 28 7.32 -19.89 -17.57
C PHE A 28 6.77 -21.19 -16.96
N ILE A 29 6.11 -22.02 -17.76
CA ILE A 29 5.47 -23.25 -17.27
C ILE A 29 6.48 -24.24 -16.68
N LEU A 30 7.68 -24.33 -17.26
CA LEU A 30 8.73 -25.18 -16.72
C LEU A 30 9.34 -24.57 -15.44
N SER A 31 9.54 -23.24 -15.39
CA SER A 31 10.12 -22.55 -14.25
C SER A 31 9.18 -22.47 -13.05
N GLN A 32 7.86 -22.56 -13.24
CA GLN A 32 6.92 -22.54 -12.11
C GLN A 32 6.99 -23.78 -11.19
N SER A 33 7.77 -24.81 -11.57
CA SER A 33 8.13 -25.90 -10.65
C SER A 33 8.88 -25.38 -9.41
N ARG A 34 9.49 -24.21 -9.52
CA ARG A 34 10.25 -23.54 -8.45
C ARG A 34 9.38 -22.62 -7.59
N GLY A 35 8.22 -22.17 -8.08
CA GLY A 35 7.31 -21.32 -7.33
C GLY A 35 6.07 -20.94 -8.13
N LYS A 36 4.93 -20.83 -7.43
CA LYS A 36 3.61 -20.56 -8.04
C LYS A 36 2.91 -19.34 -7.41
N GLU A 37 3.57 -18.64 -6.51
CA GLU A 37 2.98 -17.54 -5.75
C GLU A 37 2.89 -16.25 -6.55
N ALA A 38 3.94 -15.95 -7.33
CA ALA A 38 3.94 -14.79 -8.23
C ALA A 38 4.76 -15.10 -9.50
N ALA A 39 4.51 -14.32 -10.55
CA ALA A 39 5.27 -14.38 -11.79
C ALA A 39 5.46 -12.99 -12.38
N GLY A 40 6.53 -12.82 -13.17
CA GLY A 40 6.76 -11.55 -13.86
C GLY A 40 7.75 -11.68 -15.00
N ILE A 41 7.76 -10.66 -15.86
CA ILE A 41 8.53 -10.59 -17.09
C ILE A 41 9.05 -9.17 -17.30
N ALA A 42 10.26 -9.01 -17.79
CA ALA A 42 10.73 -7.78 -18.40
C ALA A 42 11.12 -8.05 -19.84
N ILE A 43 10.64 -7.21 -20.76
CA ILE A 43 10.85 -7.30 -22.19
C ILE A 43 11.61 -6.05 -22.63
N ALA A 44 12.83 -6.22 -23.11
CA ALA A 44 13.68 -5.15 -23.60
C ALA A 44 13.73 -5.18 -25.13
N ASN A 45 13.36 -4.09 -25.76
CA ASN A 45 13.53 -3.81 -27.19
C ASN A 45 14.46 -2.61 -27.41
N ALA A 46 14.51 -2.03 -28.62
CA ALA A 46 15.39 -0.90 -28.91
C ALA A 46 15.09 0.35 -28.07
N ASP A 47 13.80 0.61 -27.79
CA ASP A 47 13.31 1.88 -27.27
C ASP A 47 12.96 1.82 -25.78
N GLU A 48 12.47 0.68 -25.30
CA GLU A 48 11.95 0.57 -23.93
C GLU A 48 12.21 -0.81 -23.30
N ILE A 49 12.08 -0.85 -21.97
CA ILE A 49 12.00 -2.07 -21.16
C ILE A 49 10.60 -2.10 -20.53
N VAL A 50 9.77 -3.03 -20.97
CA VAL A 50 8.41 -3.21 -20.45
C VAL A 50 8.43 -4.23 -19.32
N VAL A 51 8.04 -3.83 -18.12
CA VAL A 51 7.96 -4.70 -16.94
C VAL A 51 6.50 -5.02 -16.63
N HIS A 52 6.20 -6.29 -16.47
CA HIS A 52 4.91 -6.78 -15.99
C HIS A 52 5.12 -7.87 -14.94
N LYS A 53 4.41 -7.76 -13.82
CA LYS A 53 4.43 -8.76 -12.76
C LYS A 53 3.06 -8.86 -12.11
N ASP A 54 2.73 -10.05 -11.59
CA ASP A 54 1.44 -10.32 -10.96
C ASP A 54 1.61 -11.32 -9.81
N SER A 55 0.86 -11.15 -8.74
CA SER A 55 0.81 -12.01 -7.55
C SER A 55 0.00 -13.29 -7.81
N VAL A 56 0.25 -13.95 -8.93
CA VAL A 56 -0.38 -15.22 -9.32
C VAL A 56 0.62 -16.14 -9.97
N SER A 57 0.29 -17.43 -10.09
CA SER A 57 1.15 -18.39 -10.80
C SER A 57 1.42 -17.96 -12.24
N ALA A 58 2.55 -18.39 -12.80
CA ALA A 58 2.89 -18.11 -14.19
C ALA A 58 1.78 -18.53 -15.16
N GLU A 59 1.18 -19.71 -14.94
CA GLU A 59 0.05 -20.18 -15.74
C GLU A 59 -1.17 -19.24 -15.70
N ALA A 60 -1.47 -18.65 -14.55
CA ALA A 60 -2.57 -17.70 -14.40
C ALA A 60 -2.23 -16.35 -15.05
N MET A 61 -1.00 -15.83 -14.82
CA MET A 61 -0.53 -14.58 -15.40
C MET A 61 -0.58 -14.59 -16.92
N LEU A 62 -0.14 -15.66 -17.56
CA LEU A 62 -0.16 -15.83 -19.04
C LEU A 62 -1.55 -15.69 -19.68
N LYS A 63 -2.62 -15.80 -18.89
CA LYS A 63 -4.02 -15.69 -19.36
C LYS A 63 -4.59 -14.28 -19.19
N THR A 64 -3.91 -13.41 -18.40
CA THR A 64 -4.41 -12.06 -18.07
C THR A 64 -4.34 -11.11 -19.27
N ALA A 65 -5.24 -10.13 -19.29
CA ALA A 65 -5.23 -9.07 -20.31
C ALA A 65 -3.99 -8.18 -20.14
N ASP A 66 -3.60 -7.90 -18.91
CA ASP A 66 -2.45 -7.05 -18.58
C ASP A 66 -1.14 -7.65 -19.11
N TYR A 67 -0.94 -8.97 -18.90
CA TYR A 67 0.21 -9.67 -19.49
C TYR A 67 0.22 -9.56 -21.02
N LYS A 68 -0.90 -9.82 -21.66
CA LYS A 68 -1.01 -9.73 -23.14
C LYS A 68 -0.70 -8.32 -23.64
N THR A 69 -1.20 -7.30 -22.95
CA THR A 69 -0.92 -5.89 -23.28
C THR A 69 0.57 -5.56 -23.13
N ALA A 70 1.21 -6.01 -22.05
CA ALA A 70 2.64 -5.81 -21.83
C ALA A 70 3.48 -6.51 -22.91
N VAL A 71 3.13 -7.75 -23.25
CA VAL A 71 3.81 -8.50 -24.31
C VAL A 71 3.61 -7.86 -25.69
N SER A 72 2.39 -7.41 -26.01
CA SER A 72 2.14 -6.67 -27.26
C SER A 72 2.97 -5.40 -27.33
N ARG A 73 2.97 -4.60 -26.27
CA ARG A 73 3.76 -3.38 -26.21
C ARG A 73 5.27 -3.64 -26.39
N GLY A 74 5.81 -4.61 -25.68
CA GLY A 74 7.25 -4.89 -25.70
C GLY A 74 7.75 -5.57 -26.97
N ALA A 75 6.89 -6.35 -27.67
CA ALA A 75 7.34 -7.26 -28.72
C ALA A 75 6.73 -6.99 -30.11
N ASP A 76 5.52 -6.42 -30.23
CA ASP A 76 4.85 -6.31 -31.55
C ASP A 76 5.63 -5.45 -32.53
N GLY A 77 6.22 -4.33 -32.07
CA GLY A 77 7.04 -3.46 -32.92
C GLY A 77 8.26 -4.18 -33.51
N PHE A 78 8.92 -5.02 -32.72
CA PHE A 78 10.06 -5.82 -33.17
C PHE A 78 9.67 -6.81 -34.30
N PHE A 79 8.53 -7.50 -34.14
CA PHE A 79 8.08 -8.48 -35.13
C PHE A 79 7.43 -7.83 -36.36
N ALA A 80 6.86 -6.61 -36.24
CA ALA A 80 6.25 -5.87 -37.37
C ALA A 80 7.28 -5.25 -38.33
N ALA A 81 8.47 -4.93 -37.84
CA ALA A 81 9.55 -4.28 -38.60
C ALA A 81 10.84 -5.13 -38.62
N PRO A 82 10.85 -6.31 -39.29
CA PRO A 82 12.01 -7.18 -39.31
C PRO A 82 13.15 -6.59 -40.14
N GLY A 83 13.96 -5.76 -39.59
CA GLY A 83 15.07 -5.09 -40.31
C GLY A 83 15.94 -4.22 -39.40
N ASP A 84 15.50 -3.97 -38.20
CA ASP A 84 16.28 -3.24 -37.21
C ASP A 84 17.38 -4.10 -36.59
N LYS A 85 18.49 -3.48 -36.21
CA LYS A 85 19.70 -4.19 -35.74
C LYS A 85 19.63 -4.55 -34.26
N SER A 86 18.52 -4.33 -33.58
CA SER A 86 18.33 -4.60 -32.16
C SER A 86 17.73 -6.00 -31.93
N ALA A 87 18.16 -6.69 -30.88
CA ALA A 87 17.52 -7.91 -30.45
C ALA A 87 16.29 -7.62 -29.56
N LEU A 88 15.35 -8.57 -29.55
CA LEU A 88 14.32 -8.64 -28.53
C LEU A 88 14.82 -9.53 -27.39
N SER A 89 14.88 -9.00 -26.20
CA SER A 89 15.39 -9.71 -25.01
C SER A 89 14.34 -9.77 -23.90
N VAL A 90 14.28 -10.88 -23.22
CA VAL A 90 13.33 -11.13 -22.12
C VAL A 90 14.05 -11.73 -20.93
N VAL A 91 13.70 -11.27 -19.74
CA VAL A 91 13.96 -12.00 -18.47
C VAL A 91 12.64 -12.26 -17.78
N GLY A 92 12.52 -13.42 -17.16
CA GLY A 92 11.29 -13.83 -16.47
C GLY A 92 11.59 -14.49 -15.13
N HIS A 93 10.59 -14.46 -14.27
CA HIS A 93 10.66 -14.96 -12.91
C HIS A 93 9.39 -15.71 -12.52
N ALA A 94 9.57 -16.87 -11.86
CA ALA A 94 8.51 -17.62 -11.18
C ALA A 94 8.87 -17.74 -9.70
N ARG A 95 8.09 -17.09 -8.83
CA ARG A 95 8.44 -16.83 -7.43
C ARG A 95 7.98 -17.94 -6.49
N LEU A 96 8.91 -18.41 -5.65
CA LEU A 96 8.65 -18.96 -4.34
C LEU A 96 8.96 -17.86 -3.32
N VAL A 97 8.00 -17.52 -2.47
CA VAL A 97 8.17 -16.42 -1.50
C VAL A 97 9.25 -16.77 -0.48
N THR A 98 10.27 -15.93 -0.41
CA THR A 98 11.36 -16.00 0.58
C THR A 98 11.31 -14.76 1.48
N ASN A 99 11.30 -13.56 0.89
CA ASN A 99 11.23 -12.27 1.57
C ASN A 99 10.18 -11.37 0.90
N GLY A 100 9.52 -10.53 1.69
CA GLY A 100 8.49 -9.59 1.23
C GLY A 100 7.14 -10.25 0.92
N LEU A 101 6.07 -9.50 1.14
CA LEU A 101 4.71 -9.99 0.94
C LEU A 101 4.39 -10.13 -0.56
N GLN A 102 3.97 -11.31 -0.99
CA GLN A 102 3.68 -11.60 -2.40
C GLN A 102 2.54 -10.77 -2.98
N GLY A 103 1.56 -10.42 -2.14
CA GLY A 103 0.41 -9.60 -2.55
C GLY A 103 0.76 -8.17 -2.93
N ILE A 104 1.96 -7.70 -2.57
CA ILE A 104 2.46 -6.37 -2.89
C ILE A 104 3.29 -6.46 -4.17
N ASP A 105 2.83 -5.81 -5.24
CA ASP A 105 3.50 -5.87 -6.54
C ASP A 105 4.96 -5.42 -6.49
N ALA A 106 5.30 -4.44 -5.66
CA ALA A 106 6.68 -3.97 -5.47
C ALA A 106 7.64 -5.08 -5.01
N ASN A 107 7.13 -6.06 -4.24
CA ASN A 107 7.90 -7.20 -3.73
C ASN A 107 8.04 -8.34 -4.75
N ASN A 108 7.38 -8.27 -5.90
CA ASN A 108 7.48 -9.28 -6.94
C ASN A 108 8.52 -8.88 -7.99
N GLN A 109 9.09 -9.89 -8.64
CA GLN A 109 10.11 -9.68 -9.64
C GLN A 109 9.54 -9.78 -11.06
N PRO A 110 10.13 -9.08 -12.05
CA PRO A 110 11.36 -8.28 -11.99
C PRO A 110 11.25 -7.07 -11.06
N VAL A 111 12.34 -6.75 -10.35
CA VAL A 111 12.46 -5.53 -9.56
C VAL A 111 13.04 -4.43 -10.45
N TRP A 112 12.37 -3.28 -10.48
CA TRP A 112 12.92 -2.07 -11.10
C TRP A 112 13.39 -1.11 -10.01
N ARG A 113 14.69 -0.84 -10.02
CA ARG A 113 15.33 0.14 -9.14
C ARG A 113 16.25 1.04 -9.93
N ASP A 114 15.97 2.33 -9.93
CA ASP A 114 16.75 3.38 -10.61
C ASP A 114 16.90 3.11 -12.12
N ASP A 115 18.07 2.68 -12.58
CA ASP A 115 18.34 2.33 -13.98
C ASP A 115 18.42 0.82 -14.24
N ILE A 116 18.14 -0.03 -13.23
CA ILE A 116 18.31 -1.48 -13.29
C ILE A 116 16.95 -2.19 -13.18
N VAL A 117 16.72 -3.14 -14.09
CA VAL A 117 15.60 -4.09 -14.04
C VAL A 117 16.17 -5.50 -13.89
N ILE A 118 15.90 -6.15 -12.75
CA ILE A 118 16.58 -7.37 -12.33
C ILE A 118 15.62 -8.48 -11.93
N VAL A 119 15.99 -9.73 -12.22
CA VAL A 119 15.44 -10.95 -11.66
C VAL A 119 16.51 -11.68 -10.86
N HIS A 120 16.12 -12.28 -9.73
CA HIS A 120 17.00 -12.93 -8.78
C HIS A 120 16.45 -14.29 -8.36
N ASN A 121 17.30 -15.30 -8.37
CA ASN A 121 17.08 -16.61 -7.76
C ASN A 121 18.10 -16.82 -6.66
N GLY A 122 17.65 -16.80 -5.42
CA GLY A 122 18.50 -16.94 -4.24
C GLY A 122 17.92 -16.25 -3.02
N ILE A 123 18.77 -16.01 -2.04
CA ILE A 123 18.48 -15.27 -0.81
C ILE A 123 19.74 -14.48 -0.41
N VAL A 124 19.59 -13.17 -0.24
CA VAL A 124 20.61 -12.30 0.37
C VAL A 124 20.36 -12.27 1.87
N THR A 125 21.25 -12.88 2.65
CA THR A 125 21.04 -13.04 4.10
C THR A 125 21.39 -11.78 4.90
N ASN A 126 22.30 -10.95 4.40
CA ASN A 126 22.77 -9.70 5.04
C ASN A 126 22.09 -8.44 4.46
N TRP A 127 20.91 -8.57 3.87
CA TRP A 127 20.22 -7.44 3.24
C TRP A 127 19.95 -6.28 4.21
N ALA A 128 19.66 -6.58 5.49
CA ALA A 128 19.39 -5.57 6.50
C ALA A 128 20.65 -4.79 6.89
N GLU A 129 21.80 -5.49 7.02
CA GLU A 129 23.09 -4.86 7.27
C GLU A 129 23.50 -3.98 6.09
N LEU A 130 23.31 -4.45 4.86
CA LEU A 130 23.62 -3.65 3.66
C LEU A 130 22.80 -2.35 3.58
N TRP A 131 21.53 -2.35 3.96
CA TRP A 131 20.76 -1.12 4.07
C TRP A 131 21.27 -0.20 5.19
N ALA A 132 21.66 -0.77 6.35
CA ALA A 132 22.20 0.01 7.46
C ALA A 132 23.56 0.65 7.12
N GLU A 133 24.39 -0.03 6.34
CA GLU A 133 25.69 0.48 5.85
C GLU A 133 25.56 1.53 4.74
N ASN A 134 24.38 1.61 4.10
CA ASN A 134 24.09 2.56 3.02
C ASN A 134 22.88 3.45 3.36
N PRO A 135 22.93 4.29 4.41
CA PRO A 135 21.78 5.06 4.91
C PRO A 135 21.24 6.09 3.91
N ASP A 136 22.05 6.50 2.93
CA ASP A 136 21.64 7.41 1.86
C ASP A 136 20.70 6.75 0.83
N ILE A 137 20.64 5.42 0.84
CA ILE A 137 19.80 4.65 -0.06
C ILE A 137 18.63 4.06 0.74
N LYS A 138 17.42 4.61 0.52
CA LYS A 138 16.21 4.11 1.21
C LYS A 138 15.60 2.92 0.48
N PRO A 139 15.23 1.82 1.16
CA PRO A 139 14.49 0.72 0.55
C PRO A 139 13.11 1.20 0.08
N ARG A 140 12.63 0.68 -1.05
CA ARG A 140 11.31 0.94 -1.65
C ARG A 140 10.41 -0.30 -1.62
N ALA A 141 11.00 -1.47 -1.39
CA ALA A 141 10.32 -2.76 -1.30
C ALA A 141 10.91 -3.60 -0.17
N GLU A 142 10.24 -4.69 0.19
CA GLU A 142 10.69 -5.62 1.24
C GLU A 142 11.51 -6.80 0.67
N VAL A 143 11.72 -6.84 -0.64
CA VAL A 143 12.41 -7.94 -1.31
C VAL A 143 13.92 -7.71 -1.31
N ASP A 144 14.67 -8.73 -0.93
CA ASP A 144 16.14 -8.72 -0.89
C ASP A 144 16.81 -8.44 -2.24
N THR A 145 16.14 -8.72 -3.35
CA THR A 145 16.58 -8.39 -4.70
C THR A 145 16.83 -6.89 -4.89
N GLU A 146 16.07 -6.04 -4.18
CA GLU A 146 16.19 -4.60 -4.35
C GLU A 146 17.56 -4.07 -3.89
N VAL A 147 18.14 -4.62 -2.82
CA VAL A 147 19.44 -4.16 -2.33
C VAL A 147 20.56 -4.45 -3.35
N ILE A 148 20.46 -5.57 -4.09
CA ILE A 148 21.44 -5.88 -5.17
C ILE A 148 21.41 -4.78 -6.24
N ALA A 149 20.21 -4.44 -6.75
CA ALA A 149 20.05 -3.40 -7.75
C ALA A 149 20.53 -2.02 -7.24
N ALA A 150 20.21 -1.68 -5.99
CA ALA A 150 20.61 -0.42 -5.39
C ALA A 150 22.13 -0.29 -5.24
N LEU A 151 22.82 -1.35 -4.84
CA LEU A 151 24.28 -1.37 -4.75
C LEU A 151 24.92 -1.26 -6.14
N MET A 152 24.44 -2.02 -7.13
CA MET A 152 24.97 -1.94 -8.50
C MET A 152 24.75 -0.52 -9.07
N HIS A 153 23.60 0.10 -8.86
CA HIS A 153 23.37 1.49 -9.27
C HIS A 153 24.35 2.44 -8.59
N LYS A 154 24.53 2.34 -7.27
CA LYS A 154 25.50 3.14 -6.52
C LYS A 154 26.90 3.04 -7.13
N TYR A 155 27.37 1.82 -7.41
CA TYR A 155 28.72 1.61 -7.96
C TYR A 155 28.87 2.14 -9.39
N THR A 156 27.82 2.07 -10.21
CA THR A 156 27.86 2.71 -11.54
C THR A 156 27.88 4.23 -11.45
N VAL A 157 27.19 4.84 -10.49
CA VAL A 157 27.27 6.29 -10.21
C VAL A 157 28.66 6.69 -9.70
N GLU A 158 29.31 5.83 -8.95
CA GLU A 158 30.72 5.99 -8.51
C GLU A 158 31.74 5.86 -9.67
N GLY A 159 31.29 5.45 -10.86
CA GLY A 159 32.10 5.37 -12.08
C GLY A 159 32.55 3.96 -12.48
N ASP A 160 32.03 2.92 -11.84
CA ASP A 160 32.29 1.54 -12.25
C ASP A 160 31.51 1.19 -13.52
N THR A 161 32.10 0.30 -14.33
CA THR A 161 31.38 -0.34 -15.44
C THR A 161 30.31 -1.29 -14.90
N THR A 162 29.32 -1.66 -15.71
CA THR A 162 28.26 -2.60 -15.33
C THR A 162 28.82 -3.93 -14.79
N GLN A 163 29.84 -4.48 -15.46
CA GLN A 163 30.50 -5.73 -15.04
C GLN A 163 31.17 -5.58 -13.66
N LYS A 164 31.88 -4.47 -13.46
CA LYS A 164 32.58 -4.20 -12.20
C LYS A 164 31.61 -3.91 -11.07
N ALA A 165 30.55 -3.13 -11.32
CA ALA A 165 29.49 -2.85 -10.36
C ALA A 165 28.77 -4.13 -9.91
N MET A 166 28.48 -5.06 -10.85
CA MET A 166 27.93 -6.37 -10.52
C MET A 166 28.91 -7.19 -9.68
N SER A 167 30.20 -7.23 -10.03
CA SER A 167 31.22 -7.98 -9.28
C SER A 167 31.37 -7.49 -7.85
N ARG A 168 31.40 -6.14 -7.64
CA ARG A 168 31.41 -5.53 -6.31
C ARG A 168 30.15 -5.91 -5.50
N ALA A 169 28.97 -5.85 -6.12
CA ALA A 169 27.75 -6.24 -5.44
C ALA A 169 27.76 -7.71 -5.00
N PHE A 170 28.36 -8.63 -5.81
CA PHE A 170 28.55 -10.02 -5.41
C PHE A 170 29.58 -10.22 -4.30
N ASP A 171 30.55 -9.31 -4.15
CA ASP A 171 31.52 -9.32 -3.06
C ASP A 171 30.89 -8.88 -1.72
N ASP A 172 29.93 -7.94 -1.77
CA ASP A 172 29.26 -7.40 -0.59
C ASP A 172 28.14 -8.31 -0.04
N ILE A 173 27.46 -9.08 -0.91
CA ILE A 173 26.29 -9.86 -0.50
C ILE A 173 26.67 -11.23 0.05
N TYR A 174 25.98 -11.64 1.13
CA TYR A 174 26.07 -13.01 1.67
C TYR A 174 24.80 -13.79 1.31
N GLY A 175 24.99 -15.01 0.85
CA GLY A 175 23.90 -15.90 0.47
C GLY A 175 24.05 -16.48 -0.93
N GLU A 176 23.08 -17.29 -1.33
CA GLU A 176 23.01 -17.88 -2.66
C GLU A 176 22.35 -16.91 -3.63
N THR A 177 23.03 -16.56 -4.72
CA THR A 177 22.57 -15.54 -5.64
C THR A 177 22.87 -15.89 -7.09
N SER A 178 21.83 -15.89 -7.93
CA SER A 178 21.92 -15.87 -9.39
C SER A 178 20.98 -14.79 -9.91
N ILE A 179 21.50 -13.87 -10.70
CA ILE A 179 20.75 -12.71 -11.23
C ILE A 179 20.80 -12.66 -12.74
N ALA A 180 19.78 -12.04 -13.33
CA ALA A 180 19.82 -11.54 -14.70
C ALA A 180 19.18 -10.17 -14.74
N PHE A 181 19.77 -9.21 -15.46
CA PHE A 181 19.28 -7.84 -15.44
C PHE A 181 19.57 -7.07 -16.73
N PHE A 182 18.77 -6.06 -16.96
CA PHE A 182 19.03 -4.97 -17.91
C PHE A 182 19.41 -3.72 -17.15
N GLN A 183 20.41 -3.00 -17.64
CA GLN A 183 20.73 -1.66 -17.17
C GLN A 183 20.39 -0.65 -18.26
N ARG A 184 19.65 0.40 -17.89
CA ARG A 184 19.29 1.50 -18.76
C ARG A 184 20.56 2.20 -19.29
N GLY A 185 20.63 2.43 -20.59
CA GLY A 185 21.80 3.03 -21.20
C GLY A 185 22.87 2.05 -21.64
N THR A 186 22.72 0.72 -21.38
CA THR A 186 23.56 -0.32 -21.95
C THR A 186 22.82 -1.14 -22.99
N ASN A 187 23.56 -1.82 -23.86
CA ASN A 187 22.99 -2.72 -24.87
C ASN A 187 23.29 -4.19 -24.55
N GLU A 188 23.23 -4.56 -23.28
CA GLU A 188 23.58 -5.88 -22.81
C GLU A 188 22.48 -6.48 -21.93
N LEU A 189 22.31 -7.80 -22.01
CA LEU A 189 21.70 -8.59 -20.94
C LEU A 189 22.85 -9.12 -20.08
N MET A 190 22.84 -8.81 -18.79
CA MET A 190 23.83 -9.25 -17.83
C MET A 190 23.28 -10.41 -17.01
N ILE A 191 24.12 -11.43 -16.76
CA ILE A 191 23.83 -12.58 -15.91
C ILE A 191 25.00 -12.82 -14.98
N GLY A 192 24.73 -13.10 -13.70
CA GLY A 192 25.77 -13.41 -12.72
C GLY A 192 25.34 -14.49 -11.73
N THR A 193 26.27 -15.29 -11.23
CA THR A 193 25.96 -16.35 -10.24
C THR A 193 27.14 -16.64 -9.33
N ASN A 194 26.87 -16.77 -8.03
CA ASN A 194 27.85 -17.33 -7.07
C ASN A 194 27.61 -18.82 -6.73
N THR A 195 26.53 -19.42 -7.28
CA THR A 195 26.17 -20.84 -7.02
C THR A 195 26.31 -21.71 -8.25
N GLY A 196 26.42 -21.15 -9.44
CA GLY A 196 26.42 -21.91 -10.71
C GLY A 196 25.03 -22.43 -11.10
N SER A 197 23.95 -21.91 -10.54
CA SER A 197 22.59 -22.34 -10.84
C SER A 197 21.98 -21.61 -12.06
N VAL A 198 22.78 -21.38 -13.09
CA VAL A 198 22.36 -20.84 -14.39
C VAL A 198 22.85 -21.75 -15.50
N HIS A 199 21.92 -22.18 -16.35
CA HIS A 199 22.22 -22.99 -17.53
C HIS A 199 21.73 -22.26 -18.78
N TYR A 200 22.49 -22.36 -19.88
CA TYR A 200 22.17 -21.62 -21.10
C TYR A 200 22.44 -22.39 -22.38
N CYS A 201 21.82 -21.98 -23.44
CA CYS A 201 22.00 -22.52 -24.78
C CYS A 201 22.11 -21.38 -25.79
N ILE A 202 22.95 -21.59 -26.82
CA ILE A 202 23.06 -20.70 -27.98
C ILE A 202 22.48 -21.45 -29.18
N SER A 203 21.68 -20.81 -30.01
CA SER A 203 21.11 -21.43 -31.20
C SER A 203 22.20 -21.89 -32.15
N ALA A 204 21.92 -22.90 -33.00
CA ALA A 204 22.88 -23.43 -33.93
C ALA A 204 23.45 -22.39 -34.92
N LYS A 205 22.76 -21.29 -35.14
CA LYS A 205 23.17 -20.16 -35.99
C LYS A 205 23.81 -19.01 -35.22
N GLY A 206 23.79 -19.02 -33.88
CA GLY A 206 24.24 -17.92 -33.04
C GLY A 206 23.33 -16.71 -33.07
N ASP A 207 22.06 -16.84 -33.53
CA ASP A 207 21.08 -15.79 -33.71
C ASP A 207 20.05 -15.69 -32.58
N ALA A 208 20.13 -16.59 -31.61
CA ALA A 208 19.31 -16.59 -30.41
C ALA A 208 20.06 -17.23 -29.23
N PHE A 209 19.67 -16.82 -28.03
CA PHE A 209 20.22 -17.27 -26.77
C PHE A 209 19.06 -17.46 -25.77
N PHE A 210 19.09 -18.51 -24.94
CA PHE A 210 18.22 -18.60 -23.77
C PHE A 210 18.96 -19.19 -22.57
N PHE A 211 18.46 -18.86 -21.37
CA PHE A 211 18.94 -19.43 -20.12
C PHE A 211 17.78 -19.81 -19.19
N ALA A 212 18.05 -20.68 -18.25
CA ALA A 212 17.16 -21.02 -17.15
C ALA A 212 17.97 -21.41 -15.90
N SER A 213 17.37 -21.28 -14.73
CA SER A 213 17.97 -21.66 -13.45
C SER A 213 18.16 -23.18 -13.25
N GLU A 214 17.63 -24.01 -14.16
CA GLU A 214 17.67 -25.47 -14.06
C GLU A 214 18.11 -26.10 -15.38
N LYS A 215 19.07 -27.02 -15.30
CA LYS A 215 19.59 -27.76 -16.47
C LYS A 215 18.50 -28.52 -17.23
N TRP A 216 17.60 -29.18 -16.51
CA TRP A 216 16.54 -29.98 -17.11
C TRP A 216 15.55 -29.12 -17.92
N ILE A 217 15.33 -27.83 -17.56
CA ILE A 217 14.53 -26.92 -18.36
C ILE A 217 15.17 -26.70 -19.72
N CYS A 218 16.48 -26.42 -19.74
CA CYS A 218 17.22 -26.27 -21.00
C CYS A 218 17.18 -27.57 -21.83
N GLN A 219 17.34 -28.72 -21.20
CA GLN A 219 17.24 -30.02 -21.87
C GLN A 219 15.86 -30.25 -22.51
N LYS A 220 14.76 -29.88 -21.84
CA LYS A 220 13.41 -29.98 -22.38
C LYS A 220 13.15 -29.03 -23.57
N LEU A 221 13.86 -27.90 -23.61
CA LEU A 221 13.74 -26.90 -24.66
C LEU A 221 14.71 -27.10 -25.84
N THR A 222 15.67 -28.04 -25.70
CA THR A 222 16.57 -28.43 -26.78
C THR A 222 16.26 -29.83 -27.36
N SER A 223 15.32 -30.56 -26.71
CA SER A 223 14.94 -31.91 -27.16
C SER A 223 13.47 -32.21 -26.82
N GLY A 224 12.77 -32.95 -27.70
CA GLY A 224 11.40 -33.39 -27.52
C GLY A 224 10.36 -32.40 -28.08
N ASP A 225 9.13 -32.48 -27.56
CA ASP A 225 7.94 -31.76 -28.06
C ASP A 225 7.94 -30.24 -27.75
N LYS A 226 8.79 -29.81 -26.80
CA LYS A 226 8.91 -28.39 -26.41
C LYS A 226 10.14 -27.71 -27.00
N THR A 227 10.82 -28.35 -27.90
CA THR A 227 12.04 -27.81 -28.53
C THR A 227 11.79 -26.45 -29.16
N ILE A 228 12.63 -25.48 -28.78
CA ILE A 228 12.57 -24.14 -29.40
C ILE A 228 13.21 -24.24 -30.79
N PRO A 229 12.59 -23.69 -31.85
CA PRO A 229 13.20 -23.66 -33.19
C PRO A 229 14.61 -23.08 -33.15
N GLY A 230 15.56 -23.70 -33.85
CA GLY A 230 16.97 -23.30 -33.85
C GLY A 230 17.80 -23.84 -32.69
N PHE A 231 17.16 -24.49 -31.67
CA PHE A 231 17.89 -25.08 -30.53
C PHE A 231 17.84 -26.61 -30.47
N ALA A 232 17.38 -27.28 -31.50
CA ALA A 232 17.34 -28.75 -31.54
C ALA A 232 18.76 -29.34 -31.45
N GLY A 233 18.99 -30.12 -30.40
CA GLY A 233 20.28 -30.85 -30.21
C GLY A 233 21.47 -29.95 -29.83
N VAL A 234 21.29 -28.65 -29.57
CA VAL A 234 22.39 -27.80 -29.11
C VAL A 234 22.84 -28.19 -27.69
N PRO A 235 24.14 -28.02 -27.35
CA PRO A 235 24.61 -28.31 -26.00
C PRO A 235 24.03 -27.36 -24.95
N VAL A 236 23.80 -27.90 -23.76
CA VAL A 236 23.44 -27.11 -22.55
C VAL A 236 24.73 -26.80 -21.81
N HIS A 237 25.04 -25.53 -21.70
CA HIS A 237 26.19 -25.02 -20.95
C HIS A 237 25.77 -24.60 -19.54
N GLN A 238 26.71 -24.53 -18.62
CA GLN A 238 26.52 -23.99 -17.27
C GLN A 238 27.41 -22.77 -17.08
N LEU A 239 26.85 -21.68 -16.52
CA LEU A 239 27.66 -20.61 -15.99
C LEU A 239 28.15 -21.03 -14.61
N THR A 240 29.45 -21.18 -14.45
CA THR A 240 30.05 -21.65 -13.20
C THR A 240 29.99 -20.60 -12.10
N ALA A 241 30.01 -21.02 -10.84
CA ALA A 241 30.00 -20.13 -9.69
C ALA A 241 31.16 -19.11 -9.74
N GLY A 242 30.91 -17.89 -9.27
CA GLY A 242 31.89 -16.78 -9.27
C GLY A 242 32.11 -16.14 -10.64
N ASN A 243 31.20 -16.39 -11.58
CA ASN A 243 31.30 -15.81 -12.92
C ASN A 243 30.06 -14.98 -13.31
N GLY A 244 30.32 -13.98 -14.13
CA GLY A 244 29.36 -13.20 -14.86
C GLY A 244 29.38 -13.49 -16.36
N MET A 245 28.33 -13.05 -17.04
CA MET A 245 28.15 -13.17 -18.48
C MET A 245 27.47 -11.90 -18.99
N SER A 246 27.96 -11.35 -20.09
CA SER A 246 27.25 -10.34 -20.88
C SER A 246 26.84 -10.88 -22.23
N ILE A 247 25.64 -10.53 -22.68
CA ILE A 247 25.09 -10.83 -24.00
C ILE A 247 24.82 -9.50 -24.69
N ASP A 248 25.59 -9.19 -25.73
CA ASP A 248 25.36 -8.00 -26.54
C ASP A 248 24.07 -8.14 -27.35
N LEU A 249 23.17 -7.21 -27.18
CA LEU A 249 21.84 -7.25 -27.80
C LEU A 249 21.81 -6.86 -29.29
N SER A 250 22.95 -6.42 -29.87
CA SER A 250 23.07 -6.16 -31.31
C SER A 250 23.60 -7.37 -32.07
N SER A 251 24.54 -8.11 -31.48
CA SER A 251 25.25 -9.22 -32.13
C SER A 251 24.93 -10.59 -31.59
N ILE A 252 24.33 -10.68 -30.39
CA ILE A 252 24.16 -11.89 -29.57
C ILE A 252 25.51 -12.53 -29.23
N GLU A 253 26.57 -11.72 -29.20
CA GLU A 253 27.87 -12.16 -28.72
C GLU A 253 27.80 -12.41 -27.20
N VAL A 254 28.23 -13.61 -26.78
CA VAL A 254 28.22 -13.99 -25.36
C VAL A 254 29.66 -13.94 -24.84
N LYS A 255 29.88 -13.13 -23.80
CA LYS A 255 31.17 -12.98 -23.10
C LYS A 255 31.04 -13.40 -21.65
N THR A 256 31.92 -14.25 -21.17
CA THR A 256 31.99 -14.64 -19.75
C THR A 256 33.21 -14.01 -19.10
N PHE A 257 33.10 -13.68 -17.81
CA PHE A 257 34.18 -13.11 -17.01
C PHE A 257 34.07 -13.60 -15.56
N GLY A 258 35.19 -13.73 -14.89
CA GLY A 258 35.24 -14.00 -13.46
C GLY A 258 35.02 -12.71 -12.66
N PHE A 259 34.36 -12.77 -11.52
CA PHE A 259 34.15 -11.59 -10.68
C PHE A 259 35.47 -10.98 -10.23
N ASP A 260 36.45 -11.78 -9.79
CA ASP A 260 37.77 -11.27 -9.41
C ASP A 260 38.49 -10.57 -10.57
N SER A 261 38.35 -11.07 -11.80
CA SER A 261 38.95 -10.47 -12.97
C SER A 261 38.29 -9.17 -13.37
N ALA A 262 36.99 -9.05 -13.18
CA ALA A 262 36.24 -7.82 -13.45
C ALA A 262 36.61 -6.70 -12.45
N LEU A 263 36.91 -7.04 -11.21
CA LEU A 263 37.40 -6.09 -10.20
C LEU A 263 38.80 -5.57 -10.54
N ALA A 264 39.64 -6.42 -11.12
CA ALA A 264 41.03 -6.10 -11.45
C ALA A 264 41.22 -5.33 -12.78
N THR A 265 40.32 -5.53 -13.73
CA THR A 265 40.46 -4.99 -15.11
C THR A 265 39.29 -4.08 -15.45
N PRO A 266 39.53 -2.82 -15.84
CA PRO A 266 38.47 -1.96 -16.36
C PRO A 266 37.88 -2.54 -17.65
N GLN A 267 36.58 -2.77 -17.66
CA GLN A 267 35.84 -3.19 -18.85
C GLN A 267 34.87 -2.06 -19.27
N ILE A 268 34.62 -1.93 -20.55
CA ILE A 268 33.72 -0.90 -21.09
C ILE A 268 32.46 -1.61 -21.55
N SER A 269 31.33 -1.25 -20.90
CA SER A 269 30.00 -1.70 -21.36
C SER A 269 29.57 -0.89 -22.58
N PRO A 270 28.94 -1.53 -23.58
CA PRO A 270 28.36 -0.81 -24.71
C PRO A 270 27.28 0.15 -24.25
N MET A 271 27.41 1.40 -24.60
CA MET A 271 26.41 2.45 -24.31
C MET A 271 25.48 2.66 -25.49
N LEU A 272 24.19 2.78 -25.21
CA LEU A 272 23.20 3.19 -26.21
C LEU A 272 23.29 4.71 -26.45
N ALA A 273 23.10 5.13 -27.71
CA ALA A 273 23.00 6.55 -28.05
C ALA A 273 21.80 7.21 -27.36
N THR A 274 20.71 6.45 -27.21
CA THR A 274 19.49 6.86 -26.50
C THR A 274 19.20 5.86 -25.38
N GLN A 275 18.93 6.37 -24.19
CA GLN A 275 18.53 5.51 -23.07
C GLN A 275 17.13 4.95 -23.30
N ARG A 276 16.95 3.65 -23.06
CA ARG A 276 15.63 3.01 -23.10
C ARG A 276 14.72 3.58 -22.00
N ASN A 277 13.47 3.78 -22.34
CA ASN A 277 12.45 4.05 -21.31
C ASN A 277 12.13 2.77 -20.54
N ILE A 278 11.91 2.90 -19.22
CA ILE A 278 11.43 1.79 -18.41
C ILE A 278 9.96 2.06 -18.13
N GLU A 279 9.11 1.10 -18.45
CA GLU A 279 7.68 1.19 -18.27
C GLU A 279 7.17 0.03 -17.41
N GLU A 280 6.62 0.39 -16.27
CA GLU A 280 5.97 -0.53 -15.34
C GLU A 280 4.62 0.03 -14.93
N LYS A 281 3.57 -0.79 -14.92
CA LYS A 281 2.21 -0.36 -14.56
C LYS A 281 2.17 0.28 -13.17
N SER A 282 2.83 -0.33 -12.19
CA SER A 282 2.88 0.19 -10.81
C SER A 282 3.63 1.53 -10.72
N TYR A 283 4.69 1.73 -11.49
CA TYR A 283 5.39 3.01 -11.58
C TYR A 283 4.50 4.09 -12.20
N ARG A 284 3.84 3.78 -13.32
CA ARG A 284 2.92 4.71 -13.97
C ARG A 284 1.80 5.14 -13.04
N LEU A 285 1.22 4.22 -12.27
CA LEU A 285 0.18 4.52 -11.30
C LEU A 285 0.70 5.39 -10.15
N ARG A 286 1.89 5.10 -9.61
CA ARG A 286 2.52 5.94 -8.58
C ARG A 286 2.83 7.34 -9.10
N HIS A 287 3.34 7.45 -10.33
CA HIS A 287 3.58 8.75 -10.96
C HIS A 287 2.28 9.53 -11.15
N ALA A 288 1.23 8.90 -11.67
CA ALA A 288 -0.07 9.51 -11.82
C ALA A 288 -0.67 9.96 -10.48
N GLN A 289 -0.52 9.17 -9.42
CA GLN A 289 -0.95 9.55 -8.07
C GLN A 289 -0.17 10.77 -7.55
N ALA A 290 1.15 10.80 -7.75
CA ALA A 290 2.01 11.90 -7.32
C ALA A 290 1.77 13.20 -8.11
N THR A 291 1.38 13.09 -9.39
CA THR A 291 1.11 14.23 -10.29
C THR A 291 -0.36 14.60 -10.40
N MET A 292 -1.23 13.94 -9.64
CA MET A 292 -2.67 14.20 -9.59
C MET A 292 -2.95 15.67 -9.26
N GLN A 293 -3.89 16.30 -9.97
CA GLN A 293 -4.29 17.67 -9.67
C GLN A 293 -4.82 17.77 -8.25
N ARG A 294 -4.28 18.71 -7.47
CA ARG A 294 -4.71 19.02 -6.11
C ARG A 294 -5.02 20.49 -5.98
N CYS A 295 -5.92 20.81 -5.08
CA CYS A 295 -6.27 22.19 -4.76
C CYS A 295 -5.03 23.03 -4.42
N SER A 296 -4.94 24.24 -4.99
CA SER A 296 -3.85 25.18 -4.74
C SER A 296 -3.84 25.73 -3.32
N LYS A 297 -5.01 25.80 -2.63
CA LYS A 297 -5.15 26.27 -1.24
C LYS A 297 -5.03 25.15 -0.21
N CYS A 298 -5.70 24.00 -0.41
CA CYS A 298 -5.61 22.81 0.46
C CYS A 298 -4.96 21.62 -0.27
N LEU A 299 -5.25 20.37 0.10
CA LEU A 299 -4.63 19.18 -0.51
C LEU A 299 -5.63 18.29 -1.27
N LEU A 300 -6.92 18.62 -1.28
CA LEU A 300 -7.94 17.76 -1.87
C LEU A 300 -7.68 17.52 -3.35
N PRO A 301 -7.60 16.25 -3.79
CA PRO A 301 -7.27 15.89 -5.16
C PRO A 301 -8.51 15.90 -6.07
N GLU A 302 -8.27 15.86 -7.38
CA GLU A 302 -9.31 15.79 -8.42
C GLU A 302 -10.24 14.57 -8.31
N THR A 303 -9.81 13.53 -7.62
CA THR A 303 -10.59 12.32 -7.34
C THR A 303 -11.53 12.45 -6.14
N MET A 304 -11.48 13.58 -5.41
CA MET A 304 -12.42 13.88 -4.33
C MET A 304 -13.83 13.99 -4.90
N PRO A 305 -14.84 13.26 -4.39
CA PRO A 305 -16.21 13.36 -4.92
C PRO A 305 -16.74 14.81 -4.90
N TYR A 306 -17.39 15.20 -5.98
CA TYR A 306 -17.99 16.54 -6.17
C TYR A 306 -17.01 17.71 -6.09
N ILE A 307 -15.70 17.47 -6.24
CA ILE A 307 -14.72 18.56 -6.29
C ILE A 307 -14.83 19.33 -7.62
N ALA A 308 -14.67 20.62 -7.54
CA ALA A 308 -14.51 21.51 -8.69
C ALA A 308 -13.48 22.57 -8.32
N TYR A 309 -12.65 22.98 -9.29
CA TYR A 309 -11.64 24.01 -9.11
C TYR A 309 -12.01 25.25 -9.91
N ASP A 310 -11.68 26.43 -9.38
CA ASP A 310 -11.75 27.70 -10.10
C ASP A 310 -10.51 27.90 -11.00
N ALA A 311 -10.40 29.10 -11.60
CA ALA A 311 -9.30 29.47 -12.48
C ALA A 311 -7.93 29.51 -11.76
N ASP A 312 -7.92 29.71 -10.45
CA ASP A 312 -6.72 29.77 -9.60
C ASP A 312 -6.38 28.39 -9.01
N GLY A 313 -7.16 27.35 -9.35
CA GLY A 313 -6.99 25.99 -8.86
C GLY A 313 -7.51 25.78 -7.44
N VAL A 314 -8.27 26.70 -6.87
CA VAL A 314 -8.87 26.58 -5.54
C VAL A 314 -10.17 25.77 -5.62
N CYS A 315 -10.34 24.78 -4.74
CA CYS A 315 -11.50 23.91 -4.78
C CYS A 315 -12.75 24.54 -4.13
N ASN A 316 -13.93 24.09 -4.57
CA ASN A 316 -15.23 24.48 -4.00
C ASN A 316 -15.32 24.23 -2.48
N TYR A 317 -14.68 23.19 -1.96
CA TYR A 317 -14.61 22.92 -0.51
C TYR A 317 -13.86 24.01 0.26
N CYS A 318 -12.89 24.69 -0.36
CA CYS A 318 -12.21 25.84 0.24
C CYS A 318 -13.03 27.12 0.14
N HIS A 319 -13.85 27.27 -0.90
CA HIS A 319 -14.75 28.43 -1.06
C HIS A 319 -15.94 28.40 -0.12
N THR A 320 -16.46 27.20 0.17
CA THR A 320 -17.61 27.02 1.06
C THR A 320 -17.21 26.73 2.51
N TYR A 321 -15.92 26.74 2.81
CA TYR A 321 -15.44 26.48 4.17
C TYR A 321 -15.65 27.72 5.05
N GLU A 322 -16.37 27.55 6.12
CA GLU A 322 -16.49 28.55 7.18
C GLU A 322 -15.54 28.17 8.31
N PRO A 323 -14.54 29.02 8.63
CA PRO A 323 -13.67 28.80 9.77
C PRO A 323 -14.50 28.61 11.05
N TRP A 324 -14.03 27.70 11.88
CA TRP A 324 -14.74 27.41 13.10
C TRP A 324 -14.52 28.53 14.13
N GLU A 325 -15.62 29.11 14.60
CA GLU A 325 -15.59 29.99 15.75
C GLU A 325 -15.66 29.17 17.04
N LYS A 326 -14.51 29.10 17.72
CA LYS A 326 -14.41 28.46 19.03
C LYS A 326 -15.25 29.25 20.05
N LYS A 327 -16.03 28.52 20.83
CA LYS A 327 -16.75 29.15 21.97
C LYS A 327 -15.75 29.57 23.05
N PRO A 328 -16.04 30.64 23.81
CA PRO A 328 -15.15 31.06 24.90
C PRO A 328 -14.90 29.96 25.93
N GLU A 329 -13.67 29.82 26.36
CA GLU A 329 -13.30 28.82 27.39
C GLU A 329 -14.00 29.10 28.75
N SER A 330 -14.34 30.36 29.02
CA SER A 330 -15.14 30.72 30.19
C SER A 330 -16.55 30.11 30.21
N GLU A 331 -17.15 29.86 29.05
CA GLU A 331 -18.47 29.23 28.96
C GLU A 331 -18.41 27.73 29.38
N ILE A 332 -17.35 27.00 28.99
CA ILE A 332 -17.22 25.61 29.43
C ILE A 332 -16.91 25.55 30.93
N GLU A 333 -16.09 26.45 31.45
CA GLU A 333 -15.79 26.52 32.88
C GLU A 333 -17.06 26.73 33.70
N GLU A 334 -17.90 27.69 33.30
CA GLU A 334 -19.21 27.94 33.91
C GLU A 334 -20.16 26.75 33.75
N TYR A 335 -20.14 26.09 32.60
CA TYR A 335 -20.96 24.91 32.36
C TYR A 335 -20.55 23.72 33.22
N LEU A 336 -19.26 23.40 33.30
CA LEU A 336 -18.72 22.32 34.10
C LEU A 336 -18.90 22.56 35.61
N ALA A 337 -18.83 23.83 36.05
CA ALA A 337 -19.06 24.21 37.45
C ALA A 337 -20.43 23.75 37.99
N ARG A 338 -21.42 23.60 37.14
CA ARG A 338 -22.76 23.12 37.51
C ARG A 338 -22.79 21.64 37.90
N PHE A 339 -21.80 20.88 37.46
CA PHE A 339 -21.70 19.44 37.68
C PHE A 339 -20.64 19.05 38.68
N ARG A 340 -19.71 19.94 39.01
CA ARG A 340 -18.67 19.67 40.03
C ARG A 340 -19.30 19.30 41.35
N GLY A 341 -18.93 18.12 41.82
CA GLY A 341 -19.38 17.56 43.10
C GLY A 341 -18.44 17.88 44.26
N ASP A 342 -18.34 16.95 45.18
CA ASP A 342 -17.53 17.06 46.43
C ASP A 342 -16.00 16.85 46.19
N GLY A 343 -15.58 16.71 44.93
CA GLY A 343 -14.19 16.41 44.56
C GLY A 343 -13.76 14.96 44.81
N LYS A 344 -14.65 14.10 45.27
CA LYS A 344 -14.39 12.68 45.56
C LYS A 344 -15.25 11.76 44.69
N SER A 345 -16.53 12.13 44.51
CA SER A 345 -17.47 11.34 43.70
C SER A 345 -17.33 11.73 42.22
N PRO A 346 -17.52 10.76 41.28
CA PRO A 346 -17.51 11.08 39.87
C PRO A 346 -18.60 12.08 39.48
N ASP A 347 -18.25 13.09 38.70
CA ASP A 347 -19.12 14.19 38.28
C ASP A 347 -19.35 14.25 36.76
N CYS A 348 -18.56 13.53 35.98
CA CYS A 348 -18.77 13.36 34.54
C CYS A 348 -18.33 11.98 34.04
N VAL A 349 -18.90 11.60 32.91
CA VAL A 349 -18.50 10.40 32.17
C VAL A 349 -17.81 10.84 30.89
N VAL A 350 -16.62 10.28 30.60
CA VAL A 350 -15.87 10.58 29.39
C VAL A 350 -15.91 9.38 28.44
N ALA A 351 -16.34 9.63 27.25
CA ALA A 351 -16.25 8.67 26.15
C ALA A 351 -14.78 8.48 25.73
N PHE A 352 -14.21 7.31 26.01
CA PHE A 352 -12.77 7.11 25.99
C PHE A 352 -12.35 5.97 25.06
N SER A 353 -11.90 6.31 23.85
CA SER A 353 -11.45 5.33 22.87
C SER A 353 -10.00 4.87 23.07
N GLY A 354 -9.19 5.56 23.89
CA GLY A 354 -7.75 5.36 23.99
C GLY A 354 -6.96 5.96 22.83
N GLY A 355 -7.64 6.65 21.92
CA GLY A 355 -7.04 7.44 20.87
C GLY A 355 -6.57 8.80 21.39
N ARG A 356 -5.80 9.51 20.57
CA ARG A 356 -5.17 10.81 20.88
C ARG A 356 -6.15 11.81 21.50
N ASP A 357 -7.22 12.13 20.80
CA ASP A 357 -8.13 13.22 21.18
C ASP A 357 -8.88 12.92 22.49
N SER A 358 -9.35 11.69 22.68
CA SER A 358 -10.01 11.29 23.91
C SER A 358 -9.06 11.23 25.12
N SER A 359 -7.79 10.88 24.89
CA SER A 359 -6.76 10.88 25.92
C SER A 359 -6.42 12.29 26.37
N TYR A 360 -6.25 13.22 25.43
CA TYR A 360 -5.98 14.61 25.75
C TYR A 360 -7.20 15.30 26.40
N GLY A 361 -8.40 15.05 25.91
CA GLY A 361 -9.60 15.56 26.56
C GLY A 361 -9.78 15.08 27.99
N LEU A 362 -9.42 13.81 28.27
CA LEU A 362 -9.42 13.28 29.64
C LEU A 362 -8.42 14.00 30.54
N HIS A 363 -7.19 14.26 30.03
CA HIS A 363 -6.18 15.08 30.70
C HIS A 363 -6.75 16.48 31.04
N LEU A 364 -7.34 17.17 30.07
CA LEU A 364 -7.89 18.51 30.29
C LEU A 364 -9.01 18.53 31.34
N LEU A 365 -9.94 17.58 31.28
CA LEU A 365 -11.03 17.50 32.25
C LEU A 365 -10.50 17.29 33.68
N LYS A 366 -9.49 16.44 33.85
CA LYS A 366 -8.93 16.15 35.17
C LYS A 366 -7.99 17.23 35.66
N GLU A 367 -6.98 17.60 34.87
CA GLU A 367 -5.86 18.44 35.32
C GLU A 367 -6.18 19.95 35.15
N LYS A 368 -6.86 20.34 34.08
CA LYS A 368 -7.16 21.75 33.82
C LYS A 368 -8.48 22.19 34.46
N PHE A 369 -9.55 21.40 34.25
CA PHE A 369 -10.88 21.78 34.72
C PHE A 369 -11.25 21.20 36.11
N GLY A 370 -10.39 20.38 36.71
CA GLY A 370 -10.56 19.83 38.07
C GLY A 370 -11.79 18.95 38.25
N MET A 371 -12.27 18.34 37.16
CA MET A 371 -13.38 17.38 37.20
C MET A 371 -12.96 16.03 37.79
N GLN A 372 -13.92 15.25 38.21
CA GLN A 372 -13.73 13.87 38.67
C GLN A 372 -14.36 12.89 37.66
N PRO A 373 -13.70 12.67 36.50
CA PRO A 373 -14.28 11.83 35.46
C PRO A 373 -14.23 10.35 35.82
N ILE A 374 -15.24 9.59 35.36
CA ILE A 374 -15.10 8.18 35.04
C ILE A 374 -15.06 8.04 33.54
N THR A 375 -14.37 7.02 33.03
CA THR A 375 -14.28 6.79 31.58
C THR A 375 -15.06 5.53 31.20
N PHE A 376 -15.56 5.50 29.94
CA PHE A 376 -16.07 4.25 29.40
C PHE A 376 -15.60 4.04 27.95
N SER A 377 -15.43 2.76 27.61
CA SER A 377 -15.13 2.30 26.26
C SER A 377 -16.10 1.23 25.81
N TYR A 378 -16.46 1.25 24.54
CA TYR A 378 -17.23 0.19 23.90
C TYR A 378 -16.34 -0.63 22.97
N ASP A 379 -16.08 -1.87 23.34
CA ASP A 379 -15.34 -2.82 22.51
C ASP A 379 -16.28 -3.57 21.57
N TRP A 380 -16.28 -3.14 20.33
CA TRP A 380 -17.04 -3.76 19.24
C TRP A 380 -16.23 -4.79 18.46
N GLY A 381 -15.06 -5.19 18.97
CA GLY A 381 -14.22 -6.26 18.44
C GLY A 381 -13.02 -5.82 17.61
N MET A 382 -12.88 -4.51 17.36
CA MET A 382 -11.78 -3.95 16.54
C MET A 382 -10.95 -2.89 17.27
N VAL A 383 -11.15 -2.72 18.58
CA VAL A 383 -10.26 -1.90 19.42
C VAL A 383 -8.90 -2.58 19.51
N THR A 384 -7.83 -1.86 19.15
CA THR A 384 -6.47 -2.42 19.16
C THR A 384 -5.95 -2.67 20.58
N ASP A 385 -5.01 -3.60 20.73
CA ASP A 385 -4.36 -3.83 22.03
C ASP A 385 -3.52 -2.60 22.44
N LEU A 386 -3.01 -1.85 21.48
CA LEU A 386 -2.37 -0.55 21.70
C LEU A 386 -3.31 0.45 22.38
N ALA A 387 -4.54 0.60 21.86
CA ALA A 387 -5.55 1.47 22.48
C ALA A 387 -5.86 1.05 23.92
N ARG A 388 -5.99 -0.26 24.18
CA ARG A 388 -6.22 -0.80 25.53
C ARG A 388 -5.09 -0.49 26.50
N ARG A 389 -3.83 -0.60 26.03
CA ARG A 389 -2.67 -0.22 26.86
C ARG A 389 -2.65 1.28 27.16
N ASN A 390 -2.95 2.12 26.16
CA ASN A 390 -3.04 3.56 26.33
C ASN A 390 -4.17 3.95 27.29
N GLN A 391 -5.34 3.30 27.19
CA GLN A 391 -6.44 3.48 28.15
C GLN A 391 -6.00 3.15 29.58
N ALA A 392 -5.38 2.01 29.79
CA ALA A 392 -4.92 1.59 31.11
C ALA A 392 -3.87 2.55 31.70
N ARG A 393 -2.92 3.04 30.89
CA ARG A 393 -1.90 4.02 31.33
C ARG A 393 -2.52 5.34 31.72
N MET A 394 -3.36 5.91 30.87
CA MET A 394 -4.02 7.18 31.13
C MET A 394 -4.86 7.11 32.41
N CYS A 395 -5.73 6.10 32.52
CA CYS A 395 -6.58 5.94 33.70
C CYS A 395 -5.75 5.68 34.97
N GLY A 396 -4.70 4.85 34.87
CA GLY A 396 -3.81 4.56 36.00
C GLY A 396 -3.05 5.78 36.50
N LYS A 397 -2.47 6.58 35.60
CA LYS A 397 -1.72 7.81 35.98
C LYS A 397 -2.62 8.91 36.53
N LEU A 398 -3.84 9.04 35.99
CA LEU A 398 -4.81 10.05 36.43
C LEU A 398 -5.67 9.61 37.63
N GLY A 399 -5.55 8.35 38.07
CA GLY A 399 -6.37 7.80 39.15
C GLY A 399 -7.86 7.74 38.81
N ILE A 400 -8.21 7.37 37.58
CA ILE A 400 -9.57 7.40 37.02
C ILE A 400 -10.09 5.98 36.83
N GLU A 401 -11.34 5.75 37.24
CA GLU A 401 -12.04 4.50 37.00
C GLU A 401 -12.45 4.35 35.53
N HIS A 402 -12.28 3.15 34.98
CA HIS A 402 -12.59 2.83 33.60
C HIS A 402 -13.66 1.73 33.48
N ILE A 403 -14.76 2.02 32.82
CA ILE A 403 -15.85 1.07 32.56
C ILE A 403 -15.68 0.50 31.14
N TRP A 404 -15.49 -0.81 31.05
CA TRP A 404 -15.32 -1.52 29.80
C TRP A 404 -16.58 -2.28 29.41
N ILE A 405 -17.20 -1.91 28.28
CA ILE A 405 -18.40 -2.57 27.75
C ILE A 405 -18.00 -3.32 26.48
N SER A 406 -18.07 -4.65 26.55
CA SER A 406 -17.73 -5.50 25.39
C SER A 406 -18.98 -6.08 24.74
N ALA A 407 -19.04 -5.97 23.42
CA ALA A 407 -20.01 -6.71 22.62
C ALA A 407 -19.67 -8.21 22.54
N ASN A 408 -20.53 -9.00 21.90
CA ASN A 408 -20.14 -10.33 21.45
C ASN A 408 -19.09 -10.23 20.33
N ILE A 409 -17.82 -10.20 20.71
CA ILE A 409 -16.68 -9.98 19.81
C ILE A 409 -16.66 -10.97 18.64
N LYS A 410 -16.94 -12.26 18.91
CA LYS A 410 -16.98 -13.30 17.87
C LYS A 410 -18.05 -13.00 16.82
N GLU A 411 -19.21 -12.54 17.26
CA GLU A 411 -20.31 -12.19 16.37
C GLU A 411 -20.01 -10.92 15.58
N LYS A 412 -19.50 -9.88 16.24
CA LYS A 412 -19.09 -8.63 15.57
C LYS A 412 -18.07 -8.86 14.48
N ARG A 413 -16.99 -9.58 14.77
CA ARG A 413 -15.98 -9.95 13.78
C ARG A 413 -16.54 -10.77 12.62
N ALA A 414 -17.47 -11.68 12.89
CA ALA A 414 -18.15 -12.44 11.85
C ALA A 414 -19.07 -11.57 10.96
N ASN A 415 -19.69 -10.52 11.51
CA ASN A 415 -20.49 -9.54 10.76
C ASN A 415 -19.60 -8.68 9.87
N ILE A 416 -18.47 -8.16 10.40
CA ILE A 416 -17.47 -7.43 9.64
C ILE A 416 -16.94 -8.30 8.50
N ARG A 417 -16.54 -9.54 8.81
CA ARG A 417 -16.07 -10.51 7.80
C ARG A 417 -17.07 -10.67 6.66
N ALA A 418 -18.36 -10.84 6.97
CA ALA A 418 -19.40 -11.03 5.96
C ALA A 418 -19.50 -9.82 5.02
N ASN A 419 -19.41 -8.60 5.56
CA ASN A 419 -19.44 -7.37 4.78
C ASN A 419 -18.16 -7.18 3.93
N VAL A 420 -16.98 -7.46 4.48
CA VAL A 420 -15.72 -7.38 3.73
C VAL A 420 -15.67 -8.42 2.61
N LEU A 421 -16.10 -9.66 2.87
CA LEU A 421 -16.18 -10.69 1.82
C LEU A 421 -17.18 -10.32 0.71
N ALA A 422 -18.31 -9.69 1.05
CA ALA A 422 -19.26 -9.18 0.08
C ALA A 422 -18.60 -8.08 -0.79
N TRP A 423 -17.85 -7.17 -0.15
CA TRP A 423 -17.14 -6.09 -0.80
C TRP A 423 -16.04 -6.60 -1.74
N LEU A 424 -15.23 -7.56 -1.32
CA LEU A 424 -14.16 -8.15 -2.15
C LEU A 424 -14.68 -8.80 -3.44
N LYS A 425 -15.96 -9.20 -3.49
CA LYS A 425 -16.58 -9.74 -4.72
C LYS A 425 -17.07 -8.65 -5.69
N LYS A 426 -17.42 -7.48 -5.17
CA LYS A 426 -17.84 -6.32 -5.96
C LYS A 426 -17.48 -5.05 -5.17
N PRO A 427 -16.24 -4.57 -5.29
CA PRO A 427 -15.78 -3.37 -4.60
C PRO A 427 -16.58 -2.12 -4.94
N ASP A 428 -16.87 -1.30 -3.90
CA ASP A 428 -17.56 -0.01 -4.01
C ASP A 428 -17.08 0.88 -2.86
N LEU A 429 -16.48 2.03 -3.15
CA LEU A 429 -15.92 2.92 -2.14
C LEU A 429 -16.97 3.50 -1.18
N GLY A 430 -18.21 3.67 -1.64
CA GLY A 430 -19.30 4.21 -0.84
C GLY A 430 -19.83 3.25 0.24
N ILE A 431 -19.52 1.95 0.13
CA ILE A 431 -20.02 0.94 1.07
C ILE A 431 -19.01 0.64 2.19
N ILE A 432 -17.78 1.11 2.07
CA ILE A 432 -16.69 0.88 3.06
C ILE A 432 -17.11 1.24 4.50
N PRO A 433 -17.91 2.30 4.77
CA PRO A 433 -18.37 2.59 6.13
C PRO A 433 -19.09 1.43 6.83
N LEU A 434 -19.62 0.44 6.11
CA LEU A 434 -20.23 -0.76 6.71
C LEU A 434 -19.19 -1.66 7.42
N PHE A 435 -17.89 -1.53 7.13
CA PHE A 435 -16.86 -2.31 7.81
C PHE A 435 -16.72 -1.94 9.29
N MET A 436 -17.15 -0.72 9.64
CA MET A 436 -17.06 -0.16 10.98
C MET A 436 -18.44 0.24 11.54
N ALA A 437 -19.54 -0.19 10.93
CA ALA A 437 -20.87 0.24 11.37
C ALA A 437 -21.16 -0.13 12.84
N GLY A 438 -20.62 -1.26 13.32
CA GLY A 438 -20.84 -1.74 14.67
C GLY A 438 -20.31 -0.83 15.78
N ASP A 439 -19.38 0.08 15.50
CA ASP A 439 -18.85 1.06 16.46
C ASP A 439 -19.94 2.06 16.90
N LYS A 440 -20.91 2.38 16.04
CA LYS A 440 -21.94 3.39 16.28
C LYS A 440 -22.90 3.02 17.41
N GLN A 441 -22.93 1.80 17.87
CA GLN A 441 -23.68 1.39 19.07
C GLN A 441 -23.13 2.00 20.36
N PHE A 442 -21.91 2.54 20.31
CA PHE A 442 -21.29 3.30 21.38
C PHE A 442 -22.21 4.42 21.93
N PHE A 443 -22.94 5.14 21.07
CA PHE A 443 -23.84 6.21 21.48
C PHE A 443 -25.04 5.71 22.31
N TRP A 444 -25.53 4.52 21.99
CA TRP A 444 -26.58 3.90 22.79
C TRP A 444 -26.07 3.51 24.19
N TYR A 445 -24.87 2.90 24.27
CA TYR A 445 -24.28 2.53 25.55
C TYR A 445 -23.90 3.75 26.39
N ALA A 446 -23.52 4.87 25.79
CA ALA A 446 -23.30 6.13 26.49
C ALA A 446 -24.57 6.58 27.24
N ASN A 447 -25.72 6.58 26.57
CA ASN A 447 -26.99 6.95 27.19
C ASN A 447 -27.45 5.98 28.28
N GLU A 448 -27.23 4.68 28.08
CA GLU A 448 -27.54 3.67 29.10
C GLU A 448 -26.65 3.82 30.34
N LEU A 449 -25.39 4.18 30.15
CA LEU A 449 -24.45 4.40 31.26
C LEU A 449 -24.86 5.62 32.11
N ILE A 450 -25.28 6.73 31.49
CA ILE A 450 -25.83 7.89 32.19
C ILE A 450 -27.01 7.46 33.10
N LYS A 451 -27.93 6.66 32.56
CA LYS A 451 -29.10 6.17 33.34
C LYS A 451 -28.68 5.29 34.49
N GLN A 452 -27.67 4.43 34.30
CA GLN A 452 -27.25 3.45 35.32
C GLN A 452 -26.41 4.10 36.43
N THR A 453 -25.53 5.07 36.07
CA THR A 453 -24.66 5.73 37.03
C THR A 453 -25.33 6.91 37.72
N GLY A 454 -26.34 7.51 37.10
CA GLY A 454 -26.97 8.75 37.55
C GLY A 454 -26.07 9.98 37.36
N ILE A 455 -24.90 9.87 36.69
CA ILE A 455 -24.00 10.97 36.37
C ILE A 455 -24.55 11.67 35.13
N PRO A 456 -25.00 12.93 35.23
CA PRO A 456 -25.78 13.56 34.16
C PRO A 456 -24.91 14.09 33.01
N LEU A 457 -23.60 14.29 33.22
CA LEU A 457 -22.72 14.89 32.22
C LEU A 457 -21.93 13.82 31.45
N MET A 458 -22.17 13.73 30.14
CA MET A 458 -21.39 12.93 29.19
C MET A 458 -20.53 13.87 28.32
N VAL A 459 -19.25 13.60 28.29
CA VAL A 459 -18.28 14.38 27.50
C VAL A 459 -17.68 13.55 26.37
N PHE A 460 -17.72 14.13 25.17
CA PHE A 460 -17.09 13.62 23.96
C PHE A 460 -15.91 14.52 23.56
N CYS A 461 -14.82 13.90 23.18
CA CYS A 461 -13.59 14.58 22.76
C CYS A 461 -13.37 14.41 21.25
N THR A 462 -14.43 14.59 20.46
CA THR A 462 -14.35 14.55 18.99
C THR A 462 -13.83 15.87 18.45
N ASN A 463 -12.91 15.74 17.48
CA ASN A 463 -12.29 16.87 16.80
C ASN A 463 -13.04 17.21 15.51
N ARG A 464 -13.25 18.49 15.24
CA ARG A 464 -13.94 18.98 14.02
C ARG A 464 -13.12 18.80 12.75
N LEU A 465 -11.79 18.72 12.88
CA LEU A 465 -10.88 18.48 11.75
C LEU A 465 -11.06 17.07 11.14
N GLU A 466 -11.66 16.13 11.87
CA GLU A 466 -11.94 14.76 11.41
C GLU A 466 -13.10 14.64 10.41
N LYS A 467 -13.66 15.75 9.92
CA LYS A 467 -14.74 15.71 8.93
C LYS A 467 -14.28 15.03 7.63
N THR A 468 -14.96 13.94 7.26
CA THR A 468 -14.65 13.13 6.09
C THR A 468 -15.82 13.08 5.10
N ASP A 469 -16.06 14.19 4.37
CA ASP A 469 -17.18 14.31 3.42
C ASP A 469 -17.10 13.31 2.27
N PHE A 470 -15.91 12.84 1.89
CA PHE A 470 -15.71 11.93 0.77
C PHE A 470 -16.38 10.56 0.95
N LYS A 471 -16.52 10.06 2.19
CA LYS A 471 -17.17 8.76 2.44
C LYS A 471 -18.64 8.78 2.00
N LEU A 472 -19.33 9.87 2.31
CA LEU A 472 -20.70 10.11 1.82
C LEU A 472 -20.71 10.47 0.33
N GLY A 473 -19.69 11.18 -0.14
CA GLY A 473 -19.53 11.52 -1.55
C GLY A 473 -19.45 10.27 -2.43
N PHE A 474 -18.66 9.27 -2.04
CA PHE A 474 -18.63 7.98 -2.74
C PHE A 474 -19.93 7.17 -2.61
N LEU A 475 -20.77 7.49 -1.64
CA LEU A 475 -22.15 6.96 -1.54
C LEU A 475 -23.16 7.73 -2.41
N ASP A 476 -22.73 8.59 -3.33
CA ASP A 476 -23.55 9.48 -4.16
C ASP A 476 -24.39 10.48 -3.35
N MET A 477 -23.84 10.97 -2.24
CA MET A 477 -24.43 12.01 -1.44
C MET A 477 -23.60 13.30 -1.55
N PRO A 478 -24.10 14.37 -2.17
CA PRO A 478 -23.35 15.60 -2.31
C PRO A 478 -23.08 16.23 -0.92
N PRO A 479 -21.97 16.98 -0.75
CA PRO A 479 -21.67 17.66 0.50
C PRO A 479 -22.76 18.67 0.83
N GLN A 480 -22.98 18.94 2.12
CA GLN A 480 -23.83 20.06 2.56
C GLN A 480 -22.97 21.31 2.71
N VAL A 481 -23.51 22.42 2.25
CA VAL A 481 -22.85 23.73 2.29
C VAL A 481 -22.96 24.35 3.69
N ASP A 482 -24.00 23.98 4.45
CA ASP A 482 -24.33 24.63 5.73
C ASP A 482 -23.67 23.92 6.92
N GLY A 483 -22.71 24.59 7.54
CA GLY A 483 -22.22 24.35 8.90
C GLY A 483 -21.55 23.01 9.20
N PHE A 484 -21.25 22.80 10.48
CA PHE A 484 -20.72 21.56 11.04
C PHE A 484 -21.80 20.47 11.05
N ASN A 485 -21.96 19.79 9.94
CA ASN A 485 -22.92 18.70 9.81
C ASN A 485 -22.30 17.37 10.25
N GLN A 486 -22.44 17.04 11.52
CA GLN A 486 -22.32 15.64 11.90
C GLN A 486 -23.43 14.85 11.20
N PRO A 487 -23.14 13.68 10.62
CA PRO A 487 -24.18 12.85 10.00
C PRO A 487 -25.35 12.50 10.92
N SER A 488 -25.14 12.48 12.25
CA SER A 488 -26.19 12.31 13.26
C SER A 488 -27.27 13.38 13.20
N THR A 489 -26.93 14.61 12.78
CA THR A 489 -27.85 15.75 12.71
C THR A 489 -28.63 15.85 11.40
N PHE A 490 -28.47 14.91 10.48
CA PHE A 490 -29.17 14.93 9.20
C PHE A 490 -30.69 14.97 9.35
N GLY A 491 -31.35 15.84 8.60
CA GLY A 491 -32.81 15.85 8.48
C GLY A 491 -33.35 14.56 7.87
N MET A 492 -34.65 14.29 8.10
CA MET A 492 -35.32 13.04 7.65
C MET A 492 -35.12 12.75 6.16
N GLY A 493 -35.19 13.77 5.29
CA GLY A 493 -35.01 13.60 3.85
C GLY A 493 -33.61 13.09 3.48
N ARG A 494 -32.56 13.62 4.14
CA ARG A 494 -31.19 13.18 3.89
C ARG A 494 -30.90 11.78 4.45
N LYS A 495 -31.47 11.43 5.61
CA LYS A 495 -31.44 10.07 6.15
C LYS A 495 -32.11 9.07 5.19
N ALA A 496 -33.27 9.43 4.64
CA ALA A 496 -33.96 8.60 3.64
C ALA A 496 -33.15 8.46 2.34
N GLN A 497 -32.54 9.54 1.85
CA GLN A 497 -31.63 9.49 0.70
C GLN A 497 -30.46 8.54 0.95
N MET A 498 -29.83 8.60 2.11
CA MET A 498 -28.73 7.71 2.49
C MET A 498 -29.17 6.25 2.52
N LEU A 499 -30.31 5.94 3.12
CA LEU A 499 -30.88 4.58 3.12
C LEU A 499 -31.19 4.09 1.69
N MET A 500 -31.68 4.95 0.82
CA MET A 500 -31.92 4.62 -0.58
C MET A 500 -30.60 4.29 -1.31
N GLN A 501 -29.55 5.04 -1.06
CA GLN A 501 -28.24 4.78 -1.68
C GLN A 501 -27.63 3.46 -1.18
N TYR A 502 -27.70 3.16 0.11
CA TYR A 502 -27.34 1.83 0.62
C TYR A 502 -28.21 0.75 0.00
N GLY A 503 -29.51 0.93 -0.08
CA GLY A 503 -30.44 -0.01 -0.71
C GLY A 503 -30.08 -0.36 -2.17
N LYS A 504 -29.73 0.66 -2.98
CA LYS A 504 -29.22 0.44 -4.35
C LYS A 504 -27.99 -0.46 -4.38
N ARG A 505 -27.03 -0.23 -3.45
CA ARG A 505 -25.80 -1.03 -3.37
C ARG A 505 -26.08 -2.46 -2.90
N TYR A 506 -27.00 -2.65 -1.96
CA TYR A 506 -27.44 -3.98 -1.53
C TYR A 506 -28.11 -4.76 -2.70
N LEU A 507 -28.94 -4.08 -3.50
CA LEU A 507 -29.53 -4.69 -4.69
C LEU A 507 -28.47 -5.02 -5.76
N SER A 508 -27.45 -4.14 -5.92
CA SER A 508 -26.37 -4.35 -6.89
C SER A 508 -25.41 -5.49 -6.49
N ASN A 509 -25.28 -5.75 -5.17
CA ASN A 509 -24.52 -6.85 -4.61
C ASN A 509 -25.29 -7.52 -3.46
N PRO A 510 -26.16 -8.50 -3.77
CA PRO A 510 -27.01 -9.15 -2.77
C PRO A 510 -26.24 -9.88 -1.65
N ARG A 511 -24.92 -10.05 -1.75
CA ARG A 511 -24.09 -10.63 -0.69
C ARG A 511 -24.04 -9.76 0.57
N TYR A 512 -24.43 -8.48 0.49
CA TYR A 512 -24.62 -7.63 1.66
C TYR A 512 -25.89 -7.99 2.45
N ILE A 513 -26.83 -8.75 1.85
CA ILE A 513 -27.99 -9.30 2.56
C ILE A 513 -27.50 -10.53 3.32
N ASN A 514 -26.89 -10.30 4.45
CA ASN A 514 -26.22 -11.33 5.26
C ASN A 514 -26.52 -11.13 6.76
N ARG A 515 -25.88 -11.93 7.61
CA ARG A 515 -26.04 -11.91 9.07
C ARG A 515 -25.78 -10.56 9.76
N SER A 516 -25.09 -9.62 9.10
CA SER A 516 -24.74 -8.32 9.68
C SER A 516 -25.91 -7.31 9.67
N ILE A 517 -27.01 -7.58 8.93
CA ILE A 517 -28.12 -6.64 8.78
C ILE A 517 -28.72 -6.19 10.13
N PRO A 518 -29.05 -7.07 11.10
CA PRO A 518 -29.58 -6.61 12.38
C PRO A 518 -28.60 -5.71 13.14
N ASP A 519 -27.32 -6.05 13.11
CA ASP A 519 -26.24 -5.27 13.73
C ASP A 519 -26.06 -3.90 13.08
N THR A 520 -26.07 -3.86 11.76
CA THR A 520 -25.98 -2.61 10.96
C THR A 520 -27.22 -1.72 11.18
N ALA A 521 -28.42 -2.32 11.21
CA ALA A 521 -29.65 -1.59 11.48
C ALA A 521 -29.66 -0.99 12.90
N TRP A 522 -29.18 -1.75 13.89
CA TRP A 522 -29.07 -1.26 15.26
C TRP A 522 -28.03 -0.15 15.38
N ALA A 523 -26.89 -0.27 14.71
CA ALA A 523 -25.88 0.78 14.64
C ALA A 523 -26.44 2.07 14.00
N PHE A 524 -27.22 1.93 12.92
CA PHE A 524 -27.90 3.05 12.29
C PHE A 524 -28.88 3.75 13.25
N LEU A 525 -29.73 2.99 13.95
CA LEU A 525 -30.66 3.54 14.94
C LEU A 525 -29.92 4.21 16.10
N SER A 526 -28.84 3.62 16.60
CA SER A 526 -28.03 4.17 17.69
C SER A 526 -27.40 5.51 17.32
N TYR A 527 -27.03 5.71 16.05
CA TYR A 527 -26.37 6.93 15.60
C TYR A 527 -27.33 8.00 15.10
N TYR A 528 -28.37 7.61 14.36
CA TYR A 528 -29.28 8.54 13.71
C TYR A 528 -30.64 8.71 14.39
N GLY A 529 -31.01 7.76 15.27
CA GLY A 529 -32.34 7.72 15.89
C GLY A 529 -32.36 8.10 17.36
N ILE A 530 -31.22 8.16 18.04
CA ILE A 530 -31.13 8.47 19.48
C ILE A 530 -30.66 9.91 19.65
N ASN A 531 -31.24 10.62 20.64
CA ASN A 531 -30.80 11.96 21.00
C ASN A 531 -29.39 11.90 21.60
N GLN A 532 -28.51 12.76 21.10
CA GLN A 532 -27.10 12.88 21.50
C GLN A 532 -26.86 14.26 22.13
N ASP A 533 -27.49 14.49 23.29
CA ASP A 533 -27.26 15.69 24.07
C ASP A 533 -26.02 15.52 24.94
N HIS A 534 -24.85 15.73 24.33
CA HIS A 534 -23.54 15.53 24.94
C HIS A 534 -22.68 16.78 24.81
N LEU A 535 -21.78 17.00 25.78
CA LEU A 535 -20.78 18.05 25.71
C LEU A 535 -19.63 17.64 24.77
N TYR A 536 -19.35 18.47 23.78
CA TYR A 536 -18.17 18.32 22.91
C TYR A 536 -17.06 19.25 23.39
N LEU A 537 -16.01 18.69 23.98
CA LEU A 537 -14.96 19.45 24.67
C LEU A 537 -14.22 20.41 23.74
N PHE A 538 -13.85 19.94 22.54
CA PHE A 538 -13.10 20.75 21.59
C PHE A 538 -13.94 21.83 20.87
N ASP A 539 -15.20 22.00 21.23
CA ASP A 539 -15.95 23.19 20.85
C ASP A 539 -15.49 24.44 21.63
N TYR A 540 -14.81 24.25 22.75
CA TYR A 540 -14.43 25.31 23.69
C TYR A 540 -12.92 25.44 23.88
N VAL A 541 -12.14 24.37 23.64
CA VAL A 541 -10.70 24.31 23.89
C VAL A 541 -9.96 24.17 22.57
N ASP A 542 -8.80 24.80 22.48
CA ASP A 542 -7.92 24.68 21.33
C ASP A 542 -7.46 23.24 21.15
N TRP A 543 -7.39 22.83 19.89
CA TRP A 543 -6.84 21.56 19.50
C TRP A 543 -5.57 21.83 18.69
N ASP A 544 -4.42 21.47 19.26
CA ASP A 544 -3.09 21.60 18.66
C ASP A 544 -2.39 20.26 18.72
N GLU A 545 -2.00 19.73 17.56
CA GLU A 545 -1.44 18.38 17.42
C GLU A 545 -0.12 18.22 18.18
N ASP A 546 0.78 19.21 18.07
CA ASP A 546 2.10 19.15 18.68
C ASP A 546 1.99 19.20 20.22
N VAL A 547 1.12 20.05 20.74
CA VAL A 547 0.84 20.14 22.18
C VAL A 547 0.23 18.84 22.71
N ILE A 548 -0.71 18.28 21.97
CA ILE A 548 -1.38 17.02 22.34
C ILE A 548 -0.38 15.87 22.37
N ASP A 549 0.44 15.75 21.34
CA ASP A 549 1.41 14.69 21.21
C ASP A 549 2.50 14.79 22.31
N ASP A 550 2.98 16.00 22.61
CA ASP A 550 3.92 16.23 23.70
C ASP A 550 3.35 15.81 25.07
N VAL A 551 2.12 16.27 25.39
CA VAL A 551 1.45 15.91 26.64
C VAL A 551 1.25 14.41 26.77
N LEU A 552 0.83 13.75 25.71
CA LEU A 552 0.50 12.32 25.77
C LEU A 552 1.75 11.45 25.79
N ILE A 553 2.70 11.68 24.89
CA ILE A 553 3.89 10.85 24.74
C ILE A 553 4.82 11.05 25.94
N ASN A 554 5.16 12.30 26.27
CA ASN A 554 6.11 12.60 27.32
C ASN A 554 5.48 12.62 28.73
N GLY A 555 4.20 13.00 28.85
CA GLY A 555 3.50 13.08 30.14
C GLY A 555 2.92 11.75 30.61
N TYR A 556 2.43 10.93 29.69
CA TYR A 556 1.69 9.71 30.02
C TYR A 556 2.31 8.42 29.50
N ASP A 557 3.49 8.42 28.88
CA ASP A 557 4.10 7.28 28.18
C ASP A 557 3.12 6.64 27.19
N TRP A 558 2.37 7.48 26.47
CA TRP A 558 1.38 7.04 25.50
C TRP A 558 2.07 6.39 24.29
N GLU A 559 1.68 5.16 23.96
CA GLU A 559 2.36 4.37 22.94
C GLU A 559 1.89 4.75 21.53
N LEU A 560 2.83 4.77 20.60
CA LEU A 560 2.61 4.83 19.15
C LEU A 560 2.49 3.42 18.56
N ALA A 561 1.95 3.32 17.34
CA ALA A 561 1.97 2.08 16.59
C ALA A 561 3.34 1.92 15.89
N ASP A 562 3.84 0.68 15.78
CA ASP A 562 5.17 0.39 15.22
C ASP A 562 5.26 0.65 13.71
N ASP A 563 4.12 0.73 13.02
CA ASP A 563 4.04 0.84 11.56
C ASP A 563 3.58 2.23 11.07
N THR A 564 3.59 3.25 11.95
CA THR A 564 3.31 4.64 11.61
C THR A 564 3.85 5.61 12.66
N GLU A 565 4.28 6.78 12.22
CA GLU A 565 4.60 7.91 13.10
C GLU A 565 3.38 8.77 13.44
N CYS A 566 2.24 8.54 12.77
CA CYS A 566 1.02 9.28 12.99
C CYS A 566 0.33 8.83 14.28
N THR A 567 -0.06 9.76 15.13
CA THR A 567 -0.80 9.49 16.38
C THR A 567 -2.30 9.27 16.15
N TRP A 568 -2.80 9.66 14.96
CA TRP A 568 -4.21 9.60 14.64
C TRP A 568 -4.68 8.21 14.18
N ARG A 569 -5.85 7.78 14.62
CA ARG A 569 -6.50 6.51 14.23
C ARG A 569 -5.72 5.22 14.54
N ILE A 570 -4.73 5.27 15.40
CA ILE A 570 -3.95 4.05 15.76
C ILE A 570 -4.71 3.10 16.71
N GLY A 571 -5.74 3.59 17.39
CA GLY A 571 -6.62 2.78 18.26
C GLY A 571 -7.74 2.04 17.54
N ASP A 572 -8.02 2.40 16.27
CA ASP A 572 -9.04 1.78 15.42
C ASP A 572 -8.40 0.72 14.51
N GLY A 573 -8.63 -0.55 14.82
CA GLY A 573 -8.06 -1.67 14.06
C GLY A 573 -8.56 -1.77 12.60
N THR A 574 -9.56 -0.99 12.19
CA THR A 574 -10.07 -0.96 10.80
C THR A 574 -9.41 0.11 9.95
N ALA A 575 -8.84 1.14 10.59
CA ALA A 575 -8.39 2.36 9.90
C ALA A 575 -7.31 2.11 8.85
N ALA A 576 -6.31 1.29 9.15
CA ALA A 576 -5.23 0.95 8.23
C ALA A 576 -5.77 0.29 6.94
N PHE A 577 -6.74 -0.62 7.06
CA PHE A 577 -7.29 -1.35 5.92
C PHE A 577 -8.14 -0.46 5.01
N TYR A 578 -9.07 0.33 5.56
CA TYR A 578 -9.91 1.16 4.69
C TYR A 578 -9.14 2.38 4.11
N ASN A 579 -8.18 2.95 4.82
CA ASN A 579 -7.32 3.99 4.27
C ASN A 579 -6.43 3.45 3.14
N TYR A 580 -5.91 2.23 3.27
CA TYR A 580 -5.23 1.56 2.16
C TYR A 580 -6.11 1.43 0.92
N ILE A 581 -7.40 1.05 1.08
CA ILE A 581 -8.35 0.99 -0.04
C ILE A 581 -8.51 2.36 -0.70
N TYR A 582 -8.77 3.41 0.09
CA TYR A 582 -8.99 4.76 -0.45
C TYR A 582 -7.73 5.29 -1.13
N THR A 583 -6.55 5.18 -0.51
CA THR A 583 -5.29 5.63 -1.09
C THR A 583 -4.98 4.88 -2.39
N THR A 584 -5.18 3.57 -2.41
CA THR A 584 -4.91 2.74 -3.58
C THR A 584 -5.85 3.03 -4.74
N VAL A 585 -7.15 3.23 -4.47
CA VAL A 585 -8.18 3.36 -5.52
C VAL A 585 -8.43 4.79 -5.91
N ALA A 586 -8.51 5.70 -4.94
CA ALA A 586 -8.82 7.11 -5.17
C ALA A 586 -7.60 8.04 -5.09
N GLY A 587 -6.44 7.54 -4.64
CA GLY A 587 -5.21 8.31 -4.55
C GLY A 587 -5.12 9.25 -3.33
N PHE A 588 -6.08 9.18 -2.40
CA PHE A 588 -6.11 9.96 -1.17
C PHE A 588 -6.84 9.19 -0.06
N SER A 589 -6.73 9.66 1.17
CA SER A 589 -7.36 9.05 2.33
C SER A 589 -7.96 10.07 3.31
N GLU A 590 -8.32 9.61 4.52
CA GLU A 590 -8.72 10.50 5.61
C GLU A 590 -7.63 11.49 6.00
N HIS A 591 -6.35 11.13 5.85
CA HIS A 591 -5.22 12.02 6.14
C HIS A 591 -5.25 13.27 5.26
N ASP A 592 -5.54 13.13 3.96
CA ASP A 592 -5.65 14.27 3.05
C ASP A 592 -6.77 15.23 3.47
N THR A 593 -7.93 14.70 3.88
CA THR A 593 -9.05 15.54 4.32
C THR A 593 -8.77 16.21 5.66
N PHE A 594 -8.17 15.48 6.60
CA PHE A 594 -7.78 16.01 7.91
C PHE A 594 -6.76 17.16 7.77
N ARG A 595 -5.67 16.93 7.03
CA ARG A 595 -4.64 17.95 6.78
C ARG A 595 -5.20 19.15 5.99
N SER A 596 -6.13 18.92 5.05
CA SER A 596 -6.83 20.00 4.35
C SER A 596 -7.66 20.88 5.29
N ASN A 597 -8.29 20.28 6.31
CA ASN A 597 -9.00 21.02 7.33
C ASN A 597 -8.04 21.84 8.21
N GLN A 598 -6.90 21.27 8.62
CA GLN A 598 -5.87 22.02 9.36
C GLN A 598 -5.33 23.23 8.58
N ILE A 599 -5.15 23.09 7.25
CA ILE A 599 -4.75 24.23 6.40
C ILE A 599 -5.83 25.31 6.40
N ARG A 600 -7.11 24.95 6.28
CA ARG A 600 -8.23 25.90 6.27
C ARG A 600 -8.39 26.63 7.59
N GLU A 601 -8.07 25.96 8.70
CA GLU A 601 -8.04 26.55 10.06
C GLU A 601 -6.73 27.31 10.36
N GLY A 602 -5.78 27.36 9.41
CA GLY A 602 -4.52 28.08 9.59
C GLY A 602 -3.51 27.41 10.52
N GLN A 603 -3.71 26.14 10.85
CA GLN A 603 -2.81 25.37 11.74
C GLN A 603 -1.55 24.86 11.02
N LEU A 604 -1.62 24.60 9.71
CA LEU A 604 -0.51 24.09 8.91
C LEU A 604 -0.36 24.87 7.61
N THR A 605 0.89 25.00 7.15
CA THR A 605 1.18 25.39 5.77
C THR A 605 0.86 24.24 4.82
N ARG A 606 0.57 24.54 3.55
CA ARG A 606 0.26 23.54 2.53
C ARG A 606 1.43 22.56 2.32
N ASP A 607 2.66 23.08 2.26
CA ASP A 607 3.86 22.27 2.02
C ASP A 607 4.09 21.29 3.18
N ARG A 608 4.00 21.76 4.43
CA ARG A 608 4.11 20.89 5.60
C ARG A 608 3.02 19.83 5.65
N ALA A 609 1.80 20.20 5.31
CA ALA A 609 0.69 19.27 5.26
C ALA A 609 0.87 18.20 4.16
N MET A 610 1.49 18.55 3.01
CA MET A 610 1.81 17.58 1.95
C MET A 610 2.84 16.55 2.43
N GLU A 611 3.92 16.99 3.08
CA GLU A 611 4.92 16.08 3.68
C GLU A 611 4.27 15.09 4.64
N LEU A 612 3.38 15.58 5.51
CA LEU A 612 2.66 14.74 6.47
C LEU A 612 1.73 13.74 5.77
N VAL A 613 1.02 14.14 4.72
CA VAL A 613 0.14 13.25 3.95
C VAL A 613 0.94 12.16 3.24
N GLU A 614 2.06 12.50 2.62
CA GLU A 614 2.94 11.52 1.97
C GLU A 614 3.48 10.48 2.96
N ARG A 615 3.83 10.91 4.17
CA ARG A 615 4.25 10.03 5.27
C ARG A 615 3.09 9.17 5.77
N ASP A 616 1.96 9.80 6.11
CA ASP A 616 0.85 9.16 6.83
C ASP A 616 0.02 8.23 5.93
N ASN A 617 0.07 8.41 4.61
CA ASN A 617 -0.59 7.54 3.63
C ASN A 617 0.22 6.29 3.26
N GLN A 618 1.41 6.09 3.84
CA GLN A 618 2.15 4.85 3.62
C GLN A 618 1.34 3.64 4.12
N PRO A 619 1.34 2.53 3.39
CA PRO A 619 0.60 1.34 3.79
C PRO A 619 1.09 0.78 5.13
N ARG A 620 0.18 0.61 6.06
CA ARG A 620 0.43 0.07 7.40
C ARG A 620 0.26 -1.46 7.39
N TRP A 621 1.23 -2.16 6.81
CA TRP A 621 1.12 -3.59 6.51
C TRP A 621 0.89 -4.46 7.75
N LYS A 622 1.54 -4.15 8.87
CA LYS A 622 1.35 -4.87 10.14
C LYS A 622 -0.10 -4.75 10.61
N SER A 623 -0.62 -3.55 10.70
CA SER A 623 -2.01 -3.27 11.10
C SER A 623 -3.03 -3.88 10.14
N ILE A 624 -2.79 -3.83 8.82
CA ILE A 624 -3.67 -4.44 7.81
C ILE A 624 -3.68 -5.97 7.97
N ARG A 625 -2.54 -6.58 8.21
CA ARG A 625 -2.43 -8.04 8.44
C ARG A 625 -3.15 -8.44 9.72
N GLU A 626 -2.96 -7.72 10.81
CA GLU A 626 -3.68 -7.94 12.06
C GLU A 626 -5.20 -7.84 11.86
N TYR A 627 -5.68 -6.82 11.14
CA TYR A 627 -7.10 -6.67 10.81
C TYR A 627 -7.65 -7.89 10.07
N THR A 628 -6.99 -8.31 8.99
CA THR A 628 -7.46 -9.44 8.17
C THR A 628 -7.45 -10.76 8.96
N GLN A 629 -6.45 -10.96 9.84
CA GLN A 629 -6.39 -12.11 10.75
C GLN A 629 -7.55 -12.10 11.76
N LEU A 630 -7.83 -10.95 12.40
CA LEU A 630 -8.91 -10.80 13.38
C LEU A 630 -10.28 -11.17 12.82
N ILE A 631 -10.54 -10.89 11.54
CA ILE A 631 -11.80 -11.23 10.86
C ILE A 631 -11.68 -12.50 10.00
N ASN A 632 -10.55 -13.22 10.07
CA ASN A 632 -10.28 -14.46 9.34
C ASN A 632 -10.49 -14.34 7.83
N ILE A 633 -9.83 -13.35 7.21
CA ILE A 633 -9.75 -13.13 5.75
C ILE A 633 -8.31 -13.34 5.31
N ASP A 634 -8.13 -13.95 4.14
CA ASP A 634 -6.82 -14.10 3.52
C ASP A 634 -6.27 -12.71 3.13
N PHE A 635 -5.13 -12.35 3.71
CA PHE A 635 -4.49 -11.06 3.50
C PHE A 635 -4.09 -10.85 2.03
N ASP A 636 -3.40 -11.84 1.44
CA ASP A 636 -2.86 -11.72 0.08
C ASP A 636 -3.99 -11.66 -0.96
N GLU A 637 -5.09 -12.41 -0.74
CA GLU A 637 -6.28 -12.31 -1.61
C GLU A 637 -6.93 -10.94 -1.48
N ALA A 638 -7.06 -10.40 -0.26
CA ALA A 638 -7.66 -9.08 -0.05
C ALA A 638 -6.86 -7.98 -0.72
N ILE A 639 -5.53 -7.94 -0.54
CA ILE A 639 -4.66 -6.96 -1.17
C ILE A 639 -4.71 -7.08 -2.70
N ARG A 640 -4.61 -8.31 -3.24
CA ARG A 640 -4.70 -8.56 -4.68
C ARG A 640 -6.01 -8.03 -5.29
N VAL A 641 -7.14 -8.21 -4.60
CA VAL A 641 -8.42 -7.66 -5.07
C VAL A 641 -8.40 -6.15 -5.07
N ILE A 642 -7.90 -5.51 -3.99
CA ILE A 642 -7.81 -4.05 -3.89
C ILE A 642 -6.91 -3.46 -4.99
N ASP A 643 -5.75 -4.07 -5.23
CA ASP A 643 -4.80 -3.59 -6.24
C ASP A 643 -5.33 -3.70 -7.66
N ARG A 644 -6.24 -4.63 -7.93
CA ARG A 644 -6.89 -4.81 -9.23
C ARG A 644 -8.08 -3.87 -9.49
N ILE A 645 -8.58 -3.17 -8.48
CA ILE A 645 -9.65 -2.19 -8.68
C ILE A 645 -9.15 -1.10 -9.63
N PRO A 646 -9.92 -0.73 -10.66
CA PRO A 646 -9.57 0.42 -11.51
C PRO A 646 -9.36 1.67 -10.67
N LYS A 647 -8.25 2.36 -10.91
CA LYS A 647 -7.91 3.57 -10.16
C LYS A 647 -8.72 4.74 -10.71
N LEU A 648 -9.08 5.68 -9.84
CA LEU A 648 -9.78 6.91 -10.23
C LEU A 648 -8.81 7.97 -10.80
N TYR A 649 -7.51 7.67 -10.82
CA TYR A 649 -6.43 8.51 -11.32
C TYR A 649 -5.58 7.73 -12.34
N GLY A 650 -4.84 8.45 -13.19
CA GLY A 650 -3.89 7.84 -14.14
C GLY A 650 -4.55 7.02 -15.25
N ALA A 651 -5.77 7.40 -15.65
CA ALA A 651 -6.49 6.81 -16.80
C ALA A 651 -5.93 7.30 -18.13
#